data_3dfc1bf296b66db93ef43bd509dfe722
#
_entry.id   3dfc1bf296b66db93ef43bd509dfe722
#
_cell.length_a   1.000
_cell.length_b   1.000
_cell.length_c   1.000
_cell.angle_alpha   90.00
_cell.angle_beta   90.00
_cell.angle_gamma   90.00
#
_symmetry.space_group_name_H-M   'P 1'
#
loop_
_entity.id
_entity.type
_entity.pdbx_description
1 polymer ?
#
loop_
_entity_poly.entity_id
_entity_poly.type
_entity_poly.pdbx_seq_one_letter_code
_entity_poly.pdbx_strand_id
1 'polypeptide(L)'
;VSSNYDPKRFDPNKYEAFLDALCGDRGYQKEAIREVLRCFLGGQYRNLLELAEENYHKNTKLQEKYSSFEDFLSHLQLPDKLSCSLDHATATGKSYVMYGIARIMLAEGAVDQVLVLCPSNTIEAGLREKFRNLSADRTLKDLLPADSKIANPRIINASDTIQKGDICIENIHATYINTKSAIEDSLIGKGERTLVLNDEAHHLMSPSDTALKKWKEFLLDPKYGFKFIVNLSGTCYIGDDYFTDVIHRFSLRNSIEEKFVKSIRYVAEDASGSEDEKFQKIYDNHLENKITKYRKVKPITILVTKNIAACKRLTDKLIDFLAKKEKISKEQAANKVLIVTSASEHKSNIPILQRVDDKDNPIEWITSVSMLSEGWDVKNVFQIVPHEERAFNSKLLIAQVLGRGLRIPEVYRGNQPVVTVFNHDKWSWSIKHLVDEVLEIEKRIYSYPVEKKEDYNFDLYQIDYDKTIEETKQYLKEDEFELLKKGYITYSTQDENISKKTEYVNAITGMRETKEYYIIHKMYSVEEVVNDIFNRLYWFDQDAGTKYCEEWNREKIAKIIKQSLLKVKDKTGRVSEENRQRTLQAFGVIRRKTSKFPRIVPKSKEPYKISTKEINKKSVGVGALRRDSTVFWDDYSMVLGEEVDRKLLKELEGDESLPRSALIKVENKYNFKTPLNVVLASYEPERRFIRELTTDENAKAIDAWIKSLDVGFYSIEYSWRKGEHPKQGSFNPDFFLKVGNDIIVVEIKMDNDVSDENRAKLRYAKEHFARVNQLQQEQKYYFKFLSPVSYDLFFRALRDGTYRDFKSEIEATLEE
;
A
#
# COMPACT_ATOMS: atom_id res chain seq x y z
N VAL A 1 -3.91 0.34 2.41
CA VAL A 1 -4.34 -0.01 3.80
C VAL A 1 -3.23 0.30 4.79
N SER A 2 -3.57 0.51 6.05
CA SER A 2 -2.63 0.75 7.15
C SER A 2 -2.96 -0.17 8.33
N SER A 3 -1.93 -0.59 9.09
CA SER A 3 -2.12 -1.47 10.25
C SER A 3 -2.06 -0.68 11.56
N ASN A 4 -2.91 -1.06 12.51
CA ASN A 4 -2.72 -0.67 13.90
C ASN A 4 -1.84 -1.72 14.58
N TYR A 5 -0.83 -1.29 15.31
CA TYR A 5 0.06 -2.20 16.03
C TYR A 5 0.20 -1.82 17.50
N ASP A 6 0.50 -2.81 18.31
CA ASP A 6 0.81 -2.63 19.73
C ASP A 6 2.34 -2.74 19.93
N PRO A 7 3.03 -1.65 20.32
CA PRO A 7 4.46 -1.67 20.59
C PRO A 7 4.90 -2.66 21.67
N LYS A 8 3.98 -3.09 22.55
CA LYS A 8 4.27 -4.10 23.58
C LYS A 8 4.37 -5.52 23.02
N ARG A 9 3.73 -5.77 21.86
CA ARG A 9 3.82 -7.08 21.18
C ARG A 9 5.08 -7.19 20.34
N PHE A 10 5.40 -6.11 19.66
CA PHE A 10 6.58 -6.03 18.83
C PHE A 10 7.08 -4.58 18.77
N ASP A 11 8.33 -4.36 19.19
CA ASP A 11 9.01 -3.07 19.06
C ASP A 11 10.02 -3.16 17.91
N PRO A 12 9.75 -2.55 16.76
CA PRO A 12 10.68 -2.54 15.64
C PRO A 12 12.01 -1.84 15.95
N ASN A 13 12.07 -0.97 16.97
CA ASN A 13 13.30 -0.26 17.36
C ASN A 13 14.38 -1.23 17.89
N LYS A 14 13.99 -2.43 18.33
CA LYS A 14 14.93 -3.51 18.68
C LYS A 14 15.92 -3.83 17.55
N TYR A 15 15.54 -3.58 16.31
CA TYR A 15 16.32 -3.87 15.11
C TYR A 15 16.90 -2.61 14.43
N GLU A 16 16.87 -1.45 15.10
CA GLU A 16 17.27 -0.20 14.46
C GLU A 16 18.70 -0.23 13.92
N ALA A 17 19.65 -0.69 14.72
CA ALA A 17 21.07 -0.80 14.31
C ALA A 17 21.25 -1.75 13.12
N PHE A 18 20.50 -2.86 13.08
CA PHE A 18 20.50 -3.78 11.93
C PHE A 18 19.91 -3.13 10.68
N LEU A 19 18.79 -2.42 10.83
CA LEU A 19 18.14 -1.72 9.71
C LEU A 19 18.99 -0.57 9.18
N ASP A 20 19.70 0.15 10.06
CA ASP A 20 20.62 1.20 9.66
C ASP A 20 21.77 0.66 8.82
N ALA A 21 22.36 -0.45 9.24
CA ALA A 21 23.43 -1.10 8.51
C ALA A 21 22.96 -1.71 7.17
N LEU A 22 21.75 -2.30 7.15
CA LEU A 22 21.18 -2.93 5.95
C LEU A 22 20.74 -1.91 4.89
N CYS A 23 20.05 -0.87 5.29
CA CYS A 23 19.38 0.07 4.39
C CYS A 23 20.18 1.37 4.17
N GLY A 24 21.12 1.72 5.08
CA GLY A 24 21.89 2.94 5.02
C GLY A 24 20.99 4.18 5.08
N ASP A 25 21.16 5.08 4.12
CA ASP A 25 20.42 6.33 3.97
C ASP A 25 18.99 6.17 3.41
N ARG A 26 18.57 4.93 3.11
CA ARG A 26 17.26 4.65 2.50
C ARG A 26 16.17 4.47 3.57
N GLY A 27 15.70 5.58 4.12
CA GLY A 27 14.64 5.60 5.15
C GLY A 27 13.36 4.86 4.73
N TYR A 28 12.96 4.95 3.46
CA TYR A 28 11.79 4.25 2.93
C TYR A 28 11.91 2.72 3.00
N GLN A 29 13.11 2.14 2.85
CA GLN A 29 13.33 0.69 3.00
C GLN A 29 13.13 0.26 4.45
N LYS A 30 13.67 1.03 5.39
CA LYS A 30 13.48 0.80 6.82
C LYS A 30 11.99 0.84 7.18
N GLU A 31 11.27 1.88 6.70
CA GLU A 31 9.85 2.01 7.00
C GLU A 31 9.00 0.91 6.37
N ALA A 32 9.30 0.50 5.14
CA ALA A 32 8.63 -0.64 4.52
C ALA A 32 8.80 -1.93 5.33
N ILE A 33 10.01 -2.21 5.82
CA ILE A 33 10.27 -3.36 6.69
C ILE A 33 9.47 -3.22 7.99
N ARG A 34 9.49 -2.04 8.62
CA ARG A 34 8.76 -1.79 9.86
C ARG A 34 7.26 -1.97 9.69
N GLU A 35 6.66 -1.47 8.60
CA GLU A 35 5.21 -1.61 8.35
C GLU A 35 4.79 -3.07 8.20
N VAL A 36 5.57 -3.90 7.48
CA VAL A 36 5.29 -5.34 7.40
C VAL A 36 5.37 -6.00 8.77
N LEU A 37 6.42 -5.69 9.54
CA LEU A 37 6.62 -6.29 10.86
C LEU A 37 5.58 -5.80 11.87
N ARG A 38 5.17 -4.54 11.83
CA ARG A 38 4.06 -4.00 12.61
C ARG A 38 2.77 -4.75 12.31
N CYS A 39 2.48 -4.97 11.03
CA CYS A 39 1.30 -5.71 10.60
C CYS A 39 1.34 -7.17 11.07
N PHE A 40 2.45 -7.86 10.89
CA PHE A 40 2.55 -9.31 11.12
C PHE A 40 2.78 -9.67 12.59
N LEU A 41 3.58 -8.89 13.30
CA LEU A 41 4.01 -9.20 14.68
C LEU A 41 3.31 -8.30 15.72
N GLY A 42 3.10 -7.04 15.40
CA GLY A 42 2.47 -6.06 16.29
C GLY A 42 0.97 -5.93 16.13
N GLY A 43 0.42 -6.30 14.95
CA GLY A 43 -1.01 -6.25 14.66
C GLY A 43 -1.78 -7.37 15.34
N GLN A 44 -3.11 -7.17 15.47
CA GLN A 44 -4.01 -8.19 16.00
C GLN A 44 -4.78 -8.94 14.90
N TYR A 45 -4.30 -8.83 13.66
CA TYR A 45 -4.97 -9.39 12.51
C TYR A 45 -4.62 -10.86 12.32
N ARG A 46 -5.64 -11.68 12.05
CA ARG A 46 -5.48 -13.08 11.66
C ARG A 46 -5.24 -13.24 10.17
N ASN A 47 -5.81 -12.33 9.38
CA ASN A 47 -5.76 -12.35 7.93
C ASN A 47 -5.96 -10.92 7.37
N LEU A 48 -5.81 -10.79 6.04
CA LEU A 48 -6.01 -9.53 5.33
C LEU A 48 -7.46 -9.03 5.40
N LEU A 49 -8.43 -9.92 5.49
CA LEU A 49 -9.85 -9.56 5.60
C LEU A 49 -10.11 -8.65 6.81
N GLU A 50 -9.57 -9.00 7.98
CA GLU A 50 -9.73 -8.19 9.19
C GLU A 50 -9.07 -6.82 9.06
N LEU A 51 -7.88 -6.75 8.46
CA LEU A 51 -7.21 -5.50 8.16
C LEU A 51 -8.01 -4.64 7.16
N ALA A 52 -8.53 -5.27 6.12
CA ALA A 52 -9.32 -4.61 5.07
C ALA A 52 -10.63 -4.05 5.63
N GLU A 53 -11.32 -4.81 6.48
CA GLU A 53 -12.56 -4.39 7.12
C GLU A 53 -12.32 -3.15 8.00
N GLU A 54 -11.25 -3.17 8.81
CA GLU A 54 -10.88 -2.02 9.62
C GLU A 54 -10.57 -0.79 8.77
N ASN A 55 -9.81 -0.97 7.68
CA ASN A 55 -9.45 0.13 6.78
C ASN A 55 -10.65 0.69 6.02
N TYR A 56 -11.55 -0.17 5.52
CA TYR A 56 -12.74 0.27 4.80
C TYR A 56 -13.62 1.17 5.67
N HIS A 57 -13.84 0.78 6.93
CA HIS A 57 -14.66 1.57 7.85
C HIS A 57 -14.00 2.87 8.34
N LYS A 58 -12.68 2.97 8.30
CA LYS A 58 -11.95 4.16 8.74
C LYS A 58 -11.60 5.13 7.62
N ASN A 59 -11.51 4.65 6.38
CA ASN A 59 -11.00 5.42 5.26
C ASN A 59 -12.12 5.79 4.28
N THR A 60 -12.55 7.05 4.36
CA THR A 60 -13.59 7.59 3.48
C THR A 60 -13.23 7.47 1.99
N LYS A 61 -11.95 7.55 1.64
CA LYS A 61 -11.51 7.38 0.24
C LYS A 61 -11.73 5.94 -0.27
N LEU A 62 -11.66 4.94 0.60
CA LEU A 62 -12.01 3.57 0.22
C LEU A 62 -13.52 3.43 0.03
N GLN A 63 -14.32 4.07 0.89
CA GLN A 63 -15.79 4.08 0.77
C GLN A 63 -16.27 4.87 -0.45
N GLU A 64 -15.56 5.93 -0.85
CA GLU A 64 -15.83 6.67 -2.08
C GLU A 64 -15.46 5.87 -3.33
N LYS A 65 -14.40 5.07 -3.26
CA LYS A 65 -13.91 4.28 -4.40
C LYS A 65 -14.71 3.00 -4.61
N TYR A 66 -15.15 2.35 -3.54
CA TYR A 66 -15.84 1.06 -3.57
C TYR A 66 -17.24 1.21 -3.02
N SER A 67 -18.25 0.74 -3.77
CA SER A 67 -19.67 0.94 -3.46
C SER A 67 -20.13 0.24 -2.18
N SER A 68 -19.45 -0.83 -1.79
CA SER A 68 -19.71 -1.59 -0.56
C SER A 68 -18.43 -2.26 -0.07
N PHE A 69 -18.47 -2.82 1.14
CA PHE A 69 -17.36 -3.62 1.65
C PHE A 69 -17.16 -4.89 0.84
N GLU A 70 -18.23 -5.53 0.35
CA GLU A 70 -18.15 -6.69 -0.53
C GLU A 70 -17.49 -6.35 -1.87
N ASP A 71 -17.77 -5.16 -2.41
CA ASP A 71 -17.11 -4.65 -3.60
C ASP A 71 -15.61 -4.49 -3.34
N PHE A 72 -15.23 -3.86 -2.23
CA PHE A 72 -13.81 -3.75 -1.82
C PHE A 72 -13.14 -5.11 -1.65
N LEU A 73 -13.83 -6.09 -1.03
CA LEU A 73 -13.30 -7.45 -0.84
C LEU A 73 -13.03 -8.16 -2.15
N SER A 74 -13.86 -7.95 -3.16
CA SER A 74 -13.70 -8.59 -4.48
C SER A 74 -12.37 -8.22 -5.15
N HIS A 75 -11.76 -7.11 -4.76
CA HIS A 75 -10.48 -6.63 -5.25
C HIS A 75 -9.27 -7.11 -4.43
N LEU A 76 -9.49 -7.81 -3.31
CA LEU A 76 -8.42 -8.42 -2.53
C LEU A 76 -8.01 -9.77 -3.12
N GLN A 77 -6.73 -10.02 -3.21
CA GLN A 77 -6.24 -11.23 -3.87
C GLN A 77 -6.09 -12.44 -2.92
N LEU A 78 -5.69 -12.20 -1.68
CA LEU A 78 -5.42 -13.22 -0.68
C LEU A 78 -6.07 -12.86 0.68
N PRO A 79 -7.41 -12.68 0.72
CA PRO A 79 -8.10 -12.17 1.91
C PRO A 79 -7.97 -13.09 3.13
N ASP A 80 -7.86 -14.41 2.92
CA ASP A 80 -7.78 -15.41 4.00
C ASP A 80 -6.36 -15.57 4.59
N LYS A 81 -5.37 -14.91 4.02
CA LYS A 81 -3.97 -14.94 4.48
C LYS A 81 -3.63 -13.66 5.24
N LEU A 82 -2.68 -13.72 6.16
CA LEU A 82 -2.08 -12.49 6.67
C LEU A 82 -1.08 -12.01 5.63
N SER A 83 -1.61 -11.30 4.65
CA SER A 83 -0.88 -10.84 3.47
C SER A 83 -0.87 -9.33 3.37
N CYS A 84 0.16 -8.80 2.70
CA CYS A 84 0.27 -7.39 2.38
C CYS A 84 1.10 -7.18 1.12
N SER A 85 0.93 -6.04 0.48
CA SER A 85 1.70 -5.64 -0.70
C SER A 85 2.58 -4.42 -0.42
N LEU A 86 3.78 -4.41 -0.99
CA LEU A 86 4.71 -3.29 -0.99
C LEU A 86 4.87 -2.77 -2.42
N ASP A 87 4.47 -1.53 -2.66
CA ASP A 87 4.64 -0.85 -3.94
C ASP A 87 5.94 -0.05 -3.91
N HIS A 88 6.99 -0.68 -4.38
CA HIS A 88 8.33 -0.09 -4.46
C HIS A 88 8.79 -0.02 -5.89
N ALA A 89 9.02 1.18 -6.39
CA ALA A 89 9.50 1.40 -7.75
C ALA A 89 10.70 0.52 -8.09
N THR A 90 10.85 0.20 -9.37
CA THR A 90 12.01 -0.56 -9.84
C THR A 90 13.30 0.21 -9.51
N ALA A 91 14.38 -0.50 -9.18
CA ALA A 91 15.68 0.04 -8.78
C ALA A 91 15.77 0.65 -7.37
N THR A 92 14.73 0.57 -6.55
CA THR A 92 14.75 1.04 -5.16
C THR A 92 15.29 0.03 -4.15
N GLY A 93 15.74 -1.14 -4.61
CA GLY A 93 16.38 -2.13 -3.76
C GLY A 93 15.42 -3.03 -2.99
N LYS A 94 14.31 -3.49 -3.62
CA LYS A 94 13.36 -4.46 -3.06
C LYS A 94 14.02 -5.67 -2.38
N SER A 95 15.14 -6.16 -2.92
CA SER A 95 15.88 -7.29 -2.35
C SER A 95 16.41 -7.04 -0.93
N TYR A 96 16.76 -5.79 -0.57
CA TYR A 96 17.16 -5.45 0.79
C TYR A 96 15.96 -5.47 1.74
N VAL A 97 14.80 -4.99 1.27
CA VAL A 97 13.55 -5.03 2.05
C VAL A 97 13.14 -6.48 2.31
N MET A 98 13.13 -7.34 1.27
CA MET A 98 12.85 -8.77 1.43
C MET A 98 13.81 -9.44 2.42
N TYR A 99 15.12 -9.18 2.29
CA TYR A 99 16.12 -9.74 3.19
C TYR A 99 15.89 -9.27 4.63
N GLY A 100 15.62 -7.99 4.85
CA GLY A 100 15.35 -7.44 6.18
C GLY A 100 14.13 -8.08 6.84
N ILE A 101 13.01 -8.20 6.13
CA ILE A 101 11.80 -8.87 6.61
C ILE A 101 12.10 -10.33 6.96
N ALA A 102 12.74 -11.08 6.05
CA ALA A 102 13.08 -12.47 6.25
C ALA A 102 13.96 -12.67 7.52
N ARG A 103 14.98 -11.82 7.67
CA ARG A 103 15.93 -11.91 8.80
C ARG A 103 15.25 -11.64 10.14
N ILE A 104 14.40 -10.63 10.21
CA ILE A 104 13.75 -10.27 11.48
C ILE A 104 12.68 -11.30 11.85
N MET A 105 11.88 -11.77 10.89
CA MET A 105 10.87 -12.81 11.13
C MET A 105 11.50 -14.13 11.64
N LEU A 106 12.68 -14.50 11.12
CA LEU A 106 13.45 -15.64 11.61
C LEU A 106 14.08 -15.36 12.99
N ALA A 107 14.61 -14.16 13.22
CA ALA A 107 15.22 -13.78 14.48
C ALA A 107 14.20 -13.75 15.64
N GLU A 108 13.00 -13.26 15.40
CA GLU A 108 11.88 -13.30 16.36
C GLU A 108 11.34 -14.72 16.56
N GLY A 109 11.67 -15.67 15.67
CA GLY A 109 11.11 -17.01 15.68
C GLY A 109 9.62 -17.04 15.32
N ALA A 110 9.12 -16.00 14.66
CA ALA A 110 7.75 -15.96 14.15
C ALA A 110 7.52 -16.99 13.04
N VAL A 111 8.58 -17.28 12.28
CA VAL A 111 8.61 -18.33 11.26
C VAL A 111 9.85 -19.22 11.43
N ASP A 112 9.77 -20.43 10.91
CA ASP A 112 10.87 -21.39 10.94
C ASP A 112 11.69 -21.37 9.65
N GLN A 113 11.08 -21.00 8.53
CA GLN A 113 11.72 -20.91 7.21
C GLN A 113 11.08 -19.82 6.35
N VAL A 114 11.79 -19.45 5.30
CA VAL A 114 11.35 -18.44 4.33
C VAL A 114 11.39 -19.02 2.92
N LEU A 115 10.33 -18.79 2.15
CA LEU A 115 10.25 -19.10 0.72
C LEU A 115 10.16 -17.79 -0.07
N VAL A 116 11.15 -17.54 -0.92
CA VAL A 116 11.16 -16.40 -1.84
C VAL A 116 10.82 -16.91 -3.24
N LEU A 117 9.74 -16.43 -3.82
CA LEU A 117 9.30 -16.79 -5.15
C LEU A 117 9.47 -15.62 -6.13
N CYS A 118 9.94 -15.93 -7.31
CA CYS A 118 10.12 -14.97 -8.40
C CYS A 118 9.70 -15.57 -9.75
N PRO A 119 9.42 -14.72 -10.79
CA PRO A 119 8.86 -15.21 -12.05
C PRO A 119 9.89 -15.85 -12.99
N SER A 120 11.19 -15.69 -12.77
CA SER A 120 12.19 -16.19 -13.74
C SER A 120 13.50 -16.64 -13.08
N ASN A 121 14.21 -17.56 -13.77
CA ASN A 121 15.53 -18.07 -13.34
C ASN A 121 16.58 -16.97 -13.22
N THR A 122 16.50 -15.92 -14.03
CA THR A 122 17.46 -14.82 -14.00
C THR A 122 17.30 -13.99 -12.72
N ILE A 123 16.06 -13.71 -12.32
CA ILE A 123 15.76 -13.01 -11.07
C ILE A 123 16.16 -13.88 -9.88
N GLU A 124 15.85 -15.18 -9.90
CA GLU A 124 16.21 -16.13 -8.87
C GLU A 124 17.72 -16.13 -8.61
N ALA A 125 18.54 -16.29 -9.66
CA ALA A 125 20.00 -16.30 -9.55
C ALA A 125 20.53 -15.00 -8.92
N GLY A 126 20.01 -13.83 -9.36
CA GLY A 126 20.42 -12.53 -8.84
C GLY A 126 19.99 -12.32 -7.36
N LEU A 127 18.78 -12.73 -6.99
CA LEU A 127 18.32 -12.68 -5.60
C LEU A 127 19.12 -13.59 -4.69
N ARG A 128 19.40 -14.82 -5.15
CA ARG A 128 20.18 -15.81 -4.38
C ARG A 128 21.60 -15.32 -4.11
N GLU A 129 22.27 -14.79 -5.12
CA GLU A 129 23.60 -14.19 -4.96
C GLU A 129 23.55 -13.02 -3.96
N LYS A 130 22.58 -12.13 -4.11
CA LYS A 130 22.40 -10.97 -3.24
C LYS A 130 22.18 -11.39 -1.80
N PHE A 131 21.29 -12.35 -1.54
CA PHE A 131 21.01 -12.86 -0.20
C PHE A 131 22.20 -13.56 0.41
N ARG A 132 23.00 -14.31 -0.39
CA ARG A 132 24.26 -14.90 0.08
C ARG A 132 25.26 -13.85 0.52
N ASN A 133 25.42 -12.79 -0.26
CA ASN A 133 26.32 -11.69 0.07
C ASN A 133 25.90 -10.98 1.35
N LEU A 134 24.61 -10.66 1.50
CA LEU A 134 24.06 -10.06 2.71
C LEU A 134 24.15 -11.01 3.92
N SER A 135 23.92 -12.31 3.72
CA SER A 135 24.05 -13.30 4.78
C SER A 135 25.49 -13.55 5.20
N ALA A 136 26.46 -13.29 4.33
CA ALA A 136 27.90 -13.41 4.65
C ALA A 136 28.45 -12.17 5.39
N ASP A 137 27.73 -11.05 5.37
CA ASP A 137 28.17 -9.81 6.01
C ASP A 137 28.17 -9.95 7.54
N ARG A 138 29.36 -9.86 8.13
CA ARG A 138 29.55 -9.98 9.57
C ARG A 138 28.89 -8.85 10.34
N THR A 139 28.97 -7.63 9.83
CA THR A 139 28.37 -6.47 10.46
C THR A 139 26.87 -6.65 10.64
N LEU A 140 26.17 -7.11 9.60
CA LEU A 140 24.74 -7.38 9.68
C LEU A 140 24.40 -8.50 10.67
N LYS A 141 25.27 -9.51 10.82
CA LYS A 141 25.09 -10.60 11.80
C LYS A 141 25.23 -10.10 13.23
N ASP A 142 26.27 -9.32 13.49
CA ASP A 142 26.63 -8.86 14.83
C ASP A 142 25.63 -7.83 15.38
N LEU A 143 24.88 -7.15 14.49
CA LEU A 143 23.84 -6.18 14.86
C LEU A 143 22.46 -6.78 15.13
N LEU A 144 22.30 -8.10 14.95
CA LEU A 144 21.08 -8.76 15.37
C LEU A 144 21.04 -8.89 16.90
N PRO A 145 19.85 -8.80 17.53
CA PRO A 145 19.71 -9.03 18.96
C PRO A 145 20.26 -10.38 19.40
N ALA A 146 20.89 -10.42 20.58
CA ALA A 146 21.52 -11.62 21.12
C ALA A 146 20.52 -12.77 21.39
N ASP A 147 19.24 -12.46 21.59
CA ASP A 147 18.14 -13.41 21.80
C ASP A 147 17.52 -13.93 20.48
N SER A 148 18.13 -13.63 19.34
CA SER A 148 17.65 -14.06 18.02
C SER A 148 17.56 -15.58 17.93
N LYS A 149 16.38 -16.11 17.59
CA LYS A 149 16.09 -17.55 17.52
C LYS A 149 16.85 -18.23 16.38
N ILE A 150 16.90 -17.58 15.20
CA ILE A 150 17.63 -18.08 14.02
C ILE A 150 18.55 -16.96 13.52
N ALA A 151 19.81 -17.03 13.92
CA ALA A 151 20.81 -15.98 13.63
C ALA A 151 21.55 -16.20 12.29
N ASN A 152 21.65 -17.43 11.79
CA ASN A 152 22.44 -17.78 10.60
C ASN A 152 21.63 -18.64 9.62
N PRO A 153 20.74 -18.03 8.78
CA PRO A 153 19.98 -18.78 7.79
C PRO A 153 20.88 -19.27 6.66
N ARG A 154 20.61 -20.49 6.15
CA ARG A 154 21.21 -20.99 4.91
C ARG A 154 20.41 -20.44 3.72
N ILE A 155 21.10 -20.01 2.69
CA ILE A 155 20.48 -19.57 1.43
C ILE A 155 20.56 -20.71 0.43
N ILE A 156 19.41 -21.33 0.16
CA ILE A 156 19.26 -22.53 -0.66
C ILE A 156 18.32 -22.32 -1.85
N ASN A 157 18.19 -23.30 -2.70
CA ASN A 157 17.16 -23.37 -3.75
C ASN A 157 16.33 -24.66 -3.58
N ALA A 158 15.34 -24.88 -4.44
CA ALA A 158 14.41 -25.99 -4.35
C ALA A 158 15.00 -27.36 -4.71
N SER A 159 16.28 -27.46 -5.07
CA SER A 159 16.99 -28.76 -5.15
C SER A 159 17.36 -29.31 -3.79
N ASP A 160 17.40 -28.49 -2.75
CA ASP A 160 17.68 -28.86 -1.39
C ASP A 160 16.37 -29.01 -0.58
N THR A 161 16.34 -29.96 0.38
CA THR A 161 15.24 -30.05 1.35
C THR A 161 15.25 -28.82 2.25
N ILE A 162 14.12 -28.10 2.32
CA ILE A 162 13.96 -26.91 3.15
C ILE A 162 13.82 -27.33 4.61
N GLN A 163 14.70 -26.83 5.45
CA GLN A 163 14.74 -27.09 6.88
C GLN A 163 14.50 -25.80 7.67
N LYS A 164 14.30 -25.96 8.97
CA LYS A 164 14.24 -24.83 9.89
C LYS A 164 15.52 -24.00 9.83
N GLY A 165 15.39 -22.69 9.62
CA GLY A 165 16.51 -21.77 9.46
C GLY A 165 16.89 -21.53 8.00
N ASP A 166 16.17 -22.06 7.02
CA ASP A 166 16.51 -21.88 5.62
C ASP A 166 15.73 -20.71 5.00
N ILE A 167 16.39 -20.02 4.08
CA ILE A 167 15.77 -19.11 3.10
C ILE A 167 15.92 -19.78 1.73
N CYS A 168 14.83 -20.35 1.23
CA CYS A 168 14.78 -20.95 -0.09
C CYS A 168 14.37 -19.89 -1.12
N ILE A 169 15.18 -19.71 -2.15
CA ILE A 169 14.91 -18.77 -3.25
C ILE A 169 14.74 -19.56 -4.52
N GLU A 170 13.56 -19.45 -5.15
CA GLU A 170 13.24 -20.26 -6.31
C GLU A 170 12.31 -19.52 -7.28
N ASN A 171 12.34 -19.92 -8.54
CA ASN A 171 11.36 -19.44 -9.50
C ASN A 171 10.04 -20.22 -9.33
N ILE A 172 8.94 -19.58 -9.74
CA ILE A 172 7.59 -20.16 -9.53
C ILE A 172 7.39 -21.50 -10.25
N HIS A 173 8.11 -21.75 -11.33
CA HIS A 173 7.99 -23.02 -12.07
C HIS A 173 8.41 -24.23 -11.23
N ALA A 174 9.26 -24.04 -10.22
CA ALA A 174 9.67 -25.10 -9.32
C ALA A 174 8.55 -25.56 -8.37
N THR A 175 7.46 -24.78 -8.24
CA THR A 175 6.29 -25.18 -7.43
C THR A 175 5.31 -26.11 -8.18
N TYR A 176 5.54 -26.36 -9.47
CA TYR A 176 4.65 -27.20 -10.28
C TYR A 176 4.92 -28.69 -10.05
N ILE A 177 3.84 -29.48 -10.05
CA ILE A 177 3.81 -30.90 -9.67
C ILE A 177 4.83 -31.78 -10.40
N ASN A 178 5.33 -31.37 -11.56
CA ASN A 178 6.21 -32.19 -12.42
C ASN A 178 7.69 -31.79 -12.36
N THR A 179 8.11 -30.92 -11.44
CA THR A 179 9.46 -30.30 -11.49
C THR A 179 10.52 -30.96 -10.63
N LYS A 180 10.20 -32.03 -9.89
CA LYS A 180 11.11 -32.68 -8.90
C LYS A 180 11.72 -31.71 -7.87
N SER A 181 10.98 -30.67 -7.52
CA SER A 181 11.35 -29.69 -6.51
C SER A 181 11.10 -30.23 -5.11
N ALA A 182 11.97 -29.91 -4.16
CA ALA A 182 11.80 -30.25 -2.75
C ALA A 182 10.76 -29.35 -2.03
N ILE A 183 10.16 -28.37 -2.70
CA ILE A 183 9.23 -27.42 -2.08
C ILE A 183 8.00 -28.14 -1.54
N GLU A 184 7.36 -28.99 -2.34
CA GLU A 184 6.16 -29.71 -1.92
C GLU A 184 6.44 -30.57 -0.68
N ASP A 185 7.41 -31.46 -0.76
CA ASP A 185 7.75 -32.38 0.35
C ASP A 185 8.21 -31.63 1.60
N SER A 186 8.86 -30.50 1.44
CA SER A 186 9.42 -29.74 2.55
C SER A 186 8.40 -28.89 3.29
N LEU A 187 7.34 -28.38 2.60
CA LEU A 187 6.46 -27.35 3.13
C LEU A 187 5.02 -27.79 3.41
N ILE A 188 4.63 -29.01 3.03
CA ILE A 188 3.29 -29.53 3.37
C ILE A 188 3.08 -29.46 4.89
N GLY A 189 1.99 -28.79 5.29
CA GLY A 189 1.60 -28.60 6.69
C GLY A 189 2.46 -27.63 7.49
N LYS A 190 3.45 -26.96 6.88
CA LYS A 190 4.35 -26.02 7.57
C LYS A 190 4.10 -24.55 7.23
N GLY A 191 3.07 -24.25 6.48
CA GLY A 191 2.83 -22.91 5.97
C GLY A 191 2.56 -21.86 7.06
N GLU A 192 1.96 -22.21 8.19
CA GLU A 192 1.77 -21.28 9.32
C GLU A 192 3.10 -20.74 9.89
N ARG A 193 4.18 -21.51 9.72
CA ARG A 193 5.53 -21.19 10.18
C ARG A 193 6.47 -20.87 9.01
N THR A 194 5.91 -20.58 7.83
CA THR A 194 6.66 -20.20 6.62
C THR A 194 6.29 -18.79 6.21
N LEU A 195 7.29 -17.92 6.05
CA LEU A 195 7.12 -16.64 5.38
C LEU A 195 7.27 -16.84 3.88
N VAL A 196 6.29 -16.36 3.10
CA VAL A 196 6.39 -16.31 1.64
C VAL A 196 6.62 -14.87 1.20
N LEU A 197 7.67 -14.65 0.41
CA LEU A 197 8.00 -13.37 -0.21
C LEU A 197 7.87 -13.53 -1.73
N ASN A 198 6.94 -12.81 -2.35
CA ASN A 198 6.72 -12.83 -3.79
C ASN A 198 7.37 -11.61 -4.43
N ASP A 199 8.41 -11.79 -5.24
CA ASP A 199 9.00 -10.72 -6.04
C ASP A 199 8.27 -10.59 -7.37
N GLU A 200 8.11 -9.36 -7.85
CA GLU A 200 7.33 -9.00 -9.03
C GLU A 200 5.88 -9.56 -8.99
N ALA A 201 5.23 -9.38 -7.84
CA ALA A 201 3.94 -9.99 -7.51
C ALA A 201 2.77 -9.56 -8.43
N HIS A 202 2.93 -8.56 -9.29
CA HIS A 202 1.94 -8.22 -10.31
C HIS A 202 1.67 -9.40 -11.27
N HIS A 203 2.62 -10.33 -11.43
CA HIS A 203 2.41 -11.57 -12.16
C HIS A 203 1.44 -12.52 -11.46
N LEU A 204 1.50 -12.60 -10.13
CA LEU A 204 0.58 -13.40 -9.32
C LEU A 204 -0.89 -13.00 -9.56
N MET A 205 -1.13 -11.73 -9.86
CA MET A 205 -2.44 -11.12 -9.97
C MET A 205 -2.98 -11.04 -11.41
N SER A 206 -2.19 -11.45 -12.42
CA SER A 206 -2.60 -11.36 -13.84
C SER A 206 -3.62 -12.44 -14.22
N PRO A 207 -4.82 -12.09 -14.74
CA PRO A 207 -5.84 -13.07 -15.11
C PRO A 207 -5.57 -13.81 -16.43
N SER A 208 -4.61 -13.36 -17.24
CA SER A 208 -4.43 -13.80 -18.62
C SER A 208 -3.41 -14.92 -18.84
N ASP A 209 -2.56 -15.23 -17.84
CA ASP A 209 -1.52 -16.24 -17.97
C ASP A 209 -1.83 -17.51 -17.15
N THR A 210 -1.94 -18.65 -17.86
CA THR A 210 -2.23 -19.95 -17.22
C THR A 210 -1.12 -20.42 -16.28
N ALA A 211 0.13 -20.04 -16.54
CA ALA A 211 1.25 -20.35 -15.63
C ALA A 211 1.18 -19.56 -14.33
N LEU A 212 0.73 -18.32 -14.41
CA LEU A 212 0.63 -17.42 -13.27
C LEU A 212 -0.61 -17.70 -12.40
N LYS A 213 -1.67 -18.26 -13.00
CA LYS A 213 -2.80 -18.78 -12.25
C LYS A 213 -2.37 -19.88 -11.26
N LYS A 214 -1.40 -20.71 -11.64
CA LYS A 214 -0.82 -21.75 -10.77
C LYS A 214 -0.04 -21.18 -9.59
N TRP A 215 0.54 -19.99 -9.71
CA TRP A 215 1.19 -19.31 -8.58
C TRP A 215 0.18 -18.98 -7.49
N LYS A 216 -0.94 -18.39 -7.85
CA LYS A 216 -2.02 -18.09 -6.91
C LYS A 216 -2.62 -19.39 -6.32
N GLU A 217 -2.83 -20.40 -7.15
CA GLU A 217 -3.31 -21.71 -6.71
C GLU A 217 -2.36 -22.35 -5.68
N PHE A 218 -1.04 -22.29 -5.90
CA PHE A 218 -0.04 -22.77 -4.95
C PHE A 218 -0.14 -22.06 -3.59
N LEU A 219 -0.27 -20.75 -3.56
CA LEU A 219 -0.39 -19.96 -2.32
C LEU A 219 -1.70 -20.24 -1.57
N LEU A 220 -2.76 -20.55 -2.30
CA LEU A 220 -4.08 -20.84 -1.74
C LEU A 220 -4.28 -22.31 -1.37
N ASP A 221 -3.40 -23.22 -1.82
CA ASP A 221 -3.53 -24.65 -1.58
C ASP A 221 -3.51 -24.98 -0.08
N PRO A 222 -4.63 -25.53 0.48
CA PRO A 222 -4.74 -25.78 1.90
C PRO A 222 -3.71 -26.78 2.43
N LYS A 223 -3.11 -27.63 1.58
CA LYS A 223 -2.10 -28.60 2.02
C LYS A 223 -0.85 -27.95 2.61
N TYR A 224 -0.51 -26.72 2.17
CA TYR A 224 0.61 -25.98 2.76
C TYR A 224 0.17 -25.16 3.98
N GLY A 225 -0.98 -24.49 3.91
CA GLY A 225 -1.49 -23.66 4.99
C GLY A 225 -0.70 -22.36 5.19
N PHE A 226 -0.18 -21.75 4.12
CA PHE A 226 0.58 -20.50 4.23
C PHE A 226 -0.23 -19.40 4.94
N LYS A 227 0.44 -18.73 5.90
CA LYS A 227 -0.14 -17.64 6.68
C LYS A 227 0.46 -16.29 6.30
N PHE A 228 1.78 -16.14 6.38
CA PHE A 228 2.49 -14.89 6.17
C PHE A 228 2.93 -14.74 4.72
N ILE A 229 2.38 -13.75 4.02
CA ILE A 229 2.70 -13.52 2.61
C ILE A 229 2.96 -12.03 2.39
N VAL A 230 4.11 -11.69 1.80
CA VAL A 230 4.45 -10.34 1.38
C VAL A 230 4.61 -10.32 -0.13
N ASN A 231 3.89 -9.44 -0.78
CA ASN A 231 3.95 -9.23 -2.22
C ASN A 231 4.75 -7.95 -2.50
N LEU A 232 5.80 -8.05 -3.29
CA LEU A 232 6.61 -6.90 -3.68
C LEU A 232 6.50 -6.69 -5.19
N SER A 233 6.22 -5.46 -5.59
CA SER A 233 6.21 -5.08 -7.00
C SER A 233 6.58 -3.61 -7.15
N GLY A 234 7.15 -3.25 -8.30
CA GLY A 234 7.27 -1.84 -8.72
C GLY A 234 6.07 -1.36 -9.54
N THR A 235 5.11 -2.25 -9.73
CA THR A 235 3.92 -2.06 -10.58
C THR A 235 2.75 -2.81 -9.96
N CYS A 236 2.22 -2.29 -8.85
CA CYS A 236 1.10 -2.89 -8.12
C CYS A 236 -0.24 -2.63 -8.82
N TYR A 237 -0.37 -3.13 -10.07
CA TYR A 237 -1.59 -3.00 -10.88
C TYR A 237 -2.07 -4.35 -11.41
N ILE A 238 -3.40 -4.50 -11.52
CA ILE A 238 -4.08 -5.55 -12.27
C ILE A 238 -4.83 -4.85 -13.41
N GLY A 239 -4.31 -4.94 -14.62
CA GLY A 239 -4.79 -4.07 -15.70
C GLY A 239 -4.57 -2.61 -15.35
N ASP A 240 -5.65 -1.87 -15.20
CA ASP A 240 -5.62 -0.45 -14.78
C ASP A 240 -5.94 -0.23 -13.30
N ASP A 241 -6.25 -1.29 -12.54
CA ASP A 241 -6.61 -1.20 -11.13
C ASP A 241 -5.39 -1.37 -10.22
N TYR A 242 -5.24 -0.43 -9.29
CA TYR A 242 -4.19 -0.46 -8.28
C TYR A 242 -4.52 -1.44 -7.16
N PHE A 243 -3.51 -2.18 -6.67
CA PHE A 243 -3.66 -3.14 -5.57
C PHE A 243 -4.26 -2.48 -4.33
N THR A 244 -5.21 -3.15 -3.72
CA THR A 244 -5.94 -2.62 -2.57
C THR A 244 -5.26 -2.91 -1.22
N ASP A 245 -4.38 -3.91 -1.17
CA ASP A 245 -3.67 -4.41 0.01
C ASP A 245 -2.27 -3.80 0.23
N VAL A 246 -1.96 -2.72 -0.49
CA VAL A 246 -0.67 -2.03 -0.32
C VAL A 246 -0.62 -1.35 1.05
N ILE A 247 0.38 -1.72 1.86
CA ILE A 247 0.61 -1.12 3.20
C ILE A 247 1.73 -0.08 3.21
N HIS A 248 2.65 -0.15 2.26
CA HIS A 248 3.70 0.85 2.10
C HIS A 248 3.98 1.09 0.62
N ARG A 249 4.13 2.36 0.28
CA ARG A 249 4.40 2.79 -1.09
C ARG A 249 5.61 3.71 -1.13
N PHE A 250 6.56 3.38 -2.01
CA PHE A 250 7.63 4.28 -2.39
C PHE A 250 7.64 4.40 -3.91
N SER A 251 6.95 5.42 -4.39
CA SER A 251 6.66 5.61 -5.79
C SER A 251 7.90 5.93 -6.62
N LEU A 252 7.76 5.81 -7.93
CA LEU A 252 8.80 6.24 -8.86
C LEU A 252 9.10 7.73 -8.70
N ARG A 253 8.07 8.51 -8.45
CA ARG A 253 8.21 9.94 -8.19
C ARG A 253 9.05 10.22 -6.95
N ASN A 254 8.72 9.61 -5.79
CA ASN A 254 9.48 9.76 -4.56
C ASN A 254 10.95 9.37 -4.78
N SER A 255 11.17 8.29 -5.54
CA SER A 255 12.51 7.83 -5.90
C SER A 255 13.31 8.85 -6.71
N ILE A 256 12.63 9.59 -7.59
CA ILE A 256 13.23 10.69 -8.38
C ILE A 256 13.49 11.91 -7.48
N GLU A 257 12.52 12.33 -6.69
CA GLU A 257 12.62 13.49 -5.82
C GLU A 257 13.73 13.33 -4.77
N GLU A 258 13.86 12.15 -4.19
CA GLU A 258 14.92 11.80 -3.23
C GLU A 258 16.23 11.39 -3.91
N LYS A 259 16.32 11.47 -5.24
CA LYS A 259 17.54 11.25 -6.04
C LYS A 259 18.13 9.83 -5.94
N PHE A 260 17.33 8.83 -5.61
CA PHE A 260 17.74 7.42 -5.63
C PHE A 260 17.77 6.83 -7.04
N VAL A 261 17.07 7.47 -7.98
CA VAL A 261 17.04 7.11 -9.39
C VAL A 261 17.28 8.34 -10.26
N LYS A 262 17.54 8.14 -11.57
CA LYS A 262 17.68 9.23 -12.52
C LYS A 262 16.40 10.07 -12.59
N SER A 263 16.53 11.36 -12.85
CA SER A 263 15.41 12.19 -13.25
C SER A 263 15.01 11.92 -14.71
N ILE A 264 13.76 12.28 -15.05
CA ILE A 264 13.21 12.07 -16.39
C ILE A 264 13.05 13.42 -17.06
N ARG A 265 13.58 13.51 -18.30
CA ARG A 265 13.28 14.59 -19.22
C ARG A 265 12.42 14.04 -20.35
N TYR A 266 11.28 14.62 -20.52
CA TYR A 266 10.28 14.16 -21.44
C TYR A 266 10.20 15.09 -22.66
N VAL A 267 10.14 14.52 -23.87
CA VAL A 267 9.95 15.26 -25.11
C VAL A 267 8.45 15.26 -25.41
N ALA A 268 7.76 16.37 -25.12
CA ALA A 268 6.31 16.47 -25.21
C ALA A 268 5.79 16.44 -26.67
N GLU A 269 6.50 17.07 -27.59
CA GLU A 269 6.16 17.11 -29.01
C GLU A 269 7.40 16.80 -29.83
N ASP A 270 7.28 15.81 -30.71
CA ASP A 270 8.29 15.47 -31.70
C ASP A 270 7.76 15.91 -33.07
N ALA A 271 8.14 17.10 -33.50
CA ALA A 271 7.73 17.68 -34.80
C ALA A 271 8.54 17.09 -35.97
N SER A 272 8.95 15.81 -35.90
CA SER A 272 9.67 15.14 -36.98
C SER A 272 8.73 14.87 -38.15
N GLY A 273 9.03 15.42 -39.30
CA GLY A 273 8.28 15.19 -40.56
C GLY A 273 8.57 13.85 -41.20
N SER A 274 9.65 13.15 -40.78
CA SER A 274 10.07 11.87 -41.32
C SER A 274 10.77 10.99 -40.26
N GLU A 275 10.86 9.70 -40.53
CA GLU A 275 11.56 8.75 -39.67
C GLU A 275 13.09 9.05 -39.60
N ASP A 276 13.69 9.51 -40.70
CA ASP A 276 15.09 9.92 -40.74
C ASP A 276 15.36 11.15 -39.85
N GLU A 277 14.46 12.14 -39.82
CA GLU A 277 14.56 13.27 -38.90
C GLU A 277 14.45 12.82 -37.46
N LYS A 278 13.58 11.87 -37.15
CA LYS A 278 13.47 11.28 -35.83
C LYS A 278 14.74 10.58 -35.43
N PHE A 279 15.30 9.74 -36.26
CA PHE A 279 16.60 9.10 -36.01
C PHE A 279 17.70 10.13 -35.79
N GLN A 280 17.70 11.22 -36.54
CA GLN A 280 18.68 12.29 -36.37
C GLN A 280 18.62 12.90 -34.96
N LYS A 281 17.42 13.26 -34.49
CA LYS A 281 17.22 13.82 -33.13
C LYS A 281 17.65 12.84 -32.06
N ILE A 282 17.27 11.57 -32.18
CA ILE A 282 17.65 10.51 -31.26
C ILE A 282 19.16 10.33 -31.21
N TYR A 283 19.80 10.34 -32.38
CA TYR A 283 21.25 10.23 -32.54
C TYR A 283 21.99 11.42 -31.92
N ASP A 284 21.55 12.63 -32.18
CA ASP A 284 22.14 13.86 -31.61
C ASP A 284 22.07 13.89 -30.08
N ASN A 285 20.93 13.48 -29.49
CA ASN A 285 20.82 13.37 -28.04
C ASN A 285 21.70 12.22 -27.47
N HIS A 286 21.81 11.10 -28.21
CA HIS A 286 22.72 10.00 -27.82
C HIS A 286 24.17 10.48 -27.81
N LEU A 287 24.57 11.20 -28.86
CA LEU A 287 25.92 11.75 -29.01
C LEU A 287 26.25 12.79 -27.92
N GLU A 288 25.30 13.67 -27.61
CA GLU A 288 25.43 14.63 -26.53
C GLU A 288 25.63 13.93 -25.17
N ASN A 289 24.86 12.86 -24.91
CA ASN A 289 25.03 12.04 -23.71
C ASN A 289 26.43 11.41 -23.65
N LYS A 290 26.95 10.92 -24.78
CA LYS A 290 28.22 10.22 -24.88
C LYS A 290 29.42 11.15 -24.77
N ILE A 291 29.38 12.30 -25.45
CA ILE A 291 30.54 13.20 -25.53
C ILE A 291 30.55 14.25 -24.43
N THR A 292 29.37 14.74 -24.04
CA THR A 292 29.27 15.91 -23.16
C THR A 292 28.81 15.56 -21.76
N LYS A 293 27.63 14.91 -21.64
CA LYS A 293 26.97 14.76 -20.35
C LYS A 293 27.48 13.59 -19.51
N TYR A 294 27.62 12.41 -20.11
CA TYR A 294 27.90 11.18 -19.38
C TYR A 294 29.16 10.44 -19.85
N ARG A 295 30.25 11.21 -20.07
CA ARG A 295 31.55 10.72 -20.60
C ARG A 295 32.21 9.62 -19.76
N LYS A 296 31.87 9.49 -18.47
CA LYS A 296 32.46 8.49 -17.58
C LYS A 296 31.97 7.08 -17.81
N VAL A 297 30.82 6.93 -18.48
CA VAL A 297 30.19 5.67 -18.84
C VAL A 297 29.93 5.62 -20.36
N LYS A 298 29.51 4.48 -20.85
CA LYS A 298 29.01 4.32 -22.21
C LYS A 298 27.48 4.46 -22.20
N PRO A 299 26.88 5.57 -22.66
CA PRO A 299 25.44 5.74 -22.71
C PRO A 299 24.78 4.76 -23.66
N ILE A 300 23.60 4.28 -23.28
CA ILE A 300 22.80 3.33 -24.05
C ILE A 300 21.44 3.99 -24.38
N THR A 301 21.01 3.78 -25.63
CA THR A 301 19.68 4.16 -26.10
C THR A 301 18.83 2.91 -26.34
N ILE A 302 17.59 2.92 -25.85
CA ILE A 302 16.63 1.84 -26.05
C ILE A 302 15.49 2.32 -26.95
N LEU A 303 15.18 1.56 -28.02
CA LEU A 303 14.03 1.78 -28.88
C LEU A 303 13.03 0.64 -28.67
N VAL A 304 11.77 0.98 -28.39
CA VAL A 304 10.71 0.03 -28.06
C VAL A 304 9.67 -0.01 -29.17
N THR A 305 9.29 -1.20 -29.60
CA THR A 305 8.29 -1.44 -30.66
C THR A 305 7.14 -2.32 -30.19
N LYS A 306 6.06 -2.41 -30.97
CA LYS A 306 4.85 -3.16 -30.61
C LYS A 306 4.95 -4.68 -30.76
N ASN A 307 5.79 -5.16 -31.68
CA ASN A 307 5.95 -6.59 -31.98
C ASN A 307 7.31 -6.91 -32.61
N ILE A 308 7.64 -8.21 -32.70
CA ILE A 308 8.93 -8.71 -33.20
C ILE A 308 9.21 -8.28 -34.64
N ALA A 309 8.18 -8.32 -35.50
CA ALA A 309 8.37 -7.94 -36.90
C ALA A 309 8.70 -6.44 -37.06
N ALA A 310 8.04 -5.59 -36.29
CA ALA A 310 8.36 -4.16 -36.24
C ALA A 310 9.77 -3.92 -35.67
N CYS A 311 10.15 -4.67 -34.65
CA CYS A 311 11.46 -4.57 -34.02
C CYS A 311 12.59 -4.91 -35.00
N LYS A 312 12.46 -6.00 -35.81
CA LYS A 312 13.43 -6.37 -36.84
C LYS A 312 13.56 -5.26 -37.89
N ARG A 313 12.43 -4.78 -38.45
CA ARG A 313 12.44 -3.69 -39.44
C ARG A 313 13.08 -2.41 -38.88
N LEU A 314 12.78 -2.05 -37.65
CA LEU A 314 13.40 -0.89 -37.00
C LEU A 314 14.91 -1.08 -36.84
N THR A 315 15.35 -2.28 -36.43
CA THR A 315 16.75 -2.60 -36.25
C THR A 315 17.52 -2.44 -37.57
N ASP A 316 17.00 -2.97 -38.69
CA ASP A 316 17.62 -2.85 -40.02
C ASP A 316 17.72 -1.37 -40.43
N LYS A 317 16.65 -0.60 -40.27
CA LYS A 317 16.67 0.85 -40.58
C LYS A 317 17.65 1.62 -39.72
N LEU A 318 17.71 1.32 -38.40
CA LEU A 318 18.67 1.95 -37.50
C LEU A 318 20.10 1.65 -37.87
N ILE A 319 20.40 0.40 -38.25
CA ILE A 319 21.74 -0.01 -38.74
C ILE A 319 22.09 0.77 -40.02
N ASP A 320 21.16 0.87 -40.97
CA ASP A 320 21.38 1.63 -42.23
C ASP A 320 21.61 3.13 -41.96
N PHE A 321 20.86 3.70 -41.03
CA PHE A 321 21.03 5.09 -40.61
C PHE A 321 22.40 5.31 -39.95
N LEU A 322 22.80 4.46 -38.99
CA LEU A 322 24.09 4.55 -38.32
C LEU A 322 25.28 4.39 -39.27
N ALA A 323 25.18 3.43 -40.19
CA ALA A 323 26.23 3.22 -41.21
C ALA A 323 26.44 4.47 -42.05
N LYS A 324 25.37 5.12 -42.52
CA LYS A 324 25.40 6.39 -43.25
C LYS A 324 25.97 7.53 -42.42
N LYS A 325 25.47 7.68 -41.19
CA LYS A 325 25.75 8.82 -40.30
C LYS A 325 27.20 8.81 -39.83
N GLU A 326 27.69 7.66 -39.43
CA GLU A 326 29.04 7.49 -38.88
C GLU A 326 30.06 7.16 -39.97
N LYS A 327 29.63 6.98 -41.21
CA LYS A 327 30.46 6.59 -42.37
C LYS A 327 31.25 5.29 -42.12
N ILE A 328 30.58 4.29 -41.58
CA ILE A 328 31.12 2.95 -41.30
C ILE A 328 30.38 1.89 -42.12
N SER A 329 30.92 0.67 -42.16
CA SER A 329 30.21 -0.45 -42.78
C SER A 329 28.94 -0.85 -42.06
N LYS A 330 27.99 -1.48 -42.78
CA LYS A 330 26.77 -2.02 -42.13
C LYS A 330 27.09 -3.04 -41.04
N GLU A 331 28.15 -3.83 -41.24
CA GLU A 331 28.59 -4.80 -40.23
C GLU A 331 29.12 -4.11 -38.97
N GLN A 332 29.87 -3.03 -39.09
CA GLN A 332 30.34 -2.23 -37.97
C GLN A 332 29.18 -1.53 -37.26
N ALA A 333 28.18 -1.06 -38.00
CA ALA A 333 26.98 -0.48 -37.43
C ALA A 333 26.14 -1.53 -36.69
N ALA A 334 25.99 -2.73 -37.25
CA ALA A 334 25.27 -3.86 -36.63
C ALA A 334 25.91 -4.28 -35.31
N ASN A 335 27.23 -4.22 -35.16
CA ASN A 335 27.91 -4.52 -33.90
C ASN A 335 27.58 -3.53 -32.76
N LYS A 336 27.01 -2.37 -33.06
CA LYS A 336 26.57 -1.39 -32.07
C LYS A 336 25.12 -1.57 -31.66
N VAL A 337 24.32 -2.39 -32.34
CA VAL A 337 22.88 -2.55 -32.15
C VAL A 337 22.57 -3.96 -31.67
N LEU A 338 21.89 -4.08 -30.53
CA LEU A 338 21.44 -5.35 -29.98
C LEU A 338 19.93 -5.46 -30.08
N ILE A 339 19.41 -6.46 -30.77
CA ILE A 339 18.00 -6.79 -30.83
C ILE A 339 17.64 -7.77 -29.69
N VAL A 340 16.62 -7.43 -28.86
CA VAL A 340 16.20 -8.24 -27.72
C VAL A 340 14.70 -8.48 -27.81
N THR A 341 14.30 -9.71 -28.09
CA THR A 341 12.88 -10.12 -28.16
C THR A 341 12.71 -11.54 -27.64
N SER A 342 11.46 -11.99 -27.49
CA SER A 342 11.15 -13.37 -27.08
C SER A 342 11.39 -14.43 -28.18
N ALA A 343 11.76 -14.03 -29.40
CA ALA A 343 12.04 -14.96 -30.47
C ALA A 343 13.25 -15.86 -30.13
N SER A 344 13.15 -17.14 -30.48
CA SER A 344 14.21 -18.14 -30.22
C SER A 344 15.58 -17.75 -30.77
N GLU A 345 15.61 -17.11 -31.92
CA GLU A 345 16.81 -16.60 -32.56
C GLU A 345 17.54 -15.48 -31.81
N HIS A 346 16.82 -14.75 -30.94
CA HIS A 346 17.39 -13.66 -30.12
C HIS A 346 17.76 -14.08 -28.69
N LYS A 347 17.56 -15.35 -28.32
CA LYS A 347 17.94 -15.86 -26.98
C LYS A 347 19.43 -15.77 -26.70
N SER A 348 20.27 -15.92 -27.75
CA SER A 348 21.74 -15.76 -27.66
C SER A 348 22.16 -14.33 -27.28
N ASN A 349 21.28 -13.34 -27.43
CA ASN A 349 21.55 -11.93 -27.11
C ASN A 349 21.39 -11.61 -25.63
N ILE A 350 20.75 -12.48 -24.85
CA ILE A 350 20.52 -12.27 -23.41
C ILE A 350 21.84 -12.17 -22.60
N PRO A 351 22.84 -13.05 -22.78
CA PRO A 351 24.15 -12.91 -22.13
C PRO A 351 24.89 -11.63 -22.51
N ILE A 352 24.73 -11.17 -23.78
CA ILE A 352 25.32 -9.90 -24.23
C ILE A 352 24.67 -8.73 -23.54
N LEU A 353 23.32 -8.76 -23.39
CA LEU A 353 22.55 -7.74 -22.70
C LEU A 353 22.97 -7.59 -21.22
N GLN A 354 23.27 -8.70 -20.55
CA GLN A 354 23.72 -8.67 -19.13
C GLN A 354 25.06 -7.95 -18.95
N ARG A 355 25.88 -7.89 -20.00
CA ARG A 355 27.19 -7.25 -20.00
C ARG A 355 27.24 -5.95 -20.81
N VAL A 356 26.11 -5.39 -21.17
CA VAL A 356 26.02 -4.21 -22.04
C VAL A 356 26.60 -2.96 -21.41
N ASP A 357 26.64 -2.87 -20.08
CA ASP A 357 27.26 -1.75 -19.34
C ASP A 357 28.80 -1.80 -19.33
N ASP A 358 29.40 -2.93 -19.68
CA ASP A 358 30.86 -3.08 -19.73
C ASP A 358 31.44 -2.12 -20.81
N LYS A 359 32.55 -1.46 -20.49
CA LYS A 359 33.18 -0.49 -21.39
C LYS A 359 33.64 -1.12 -22.73
N ASP A 360 34.05 -2.38 -22.65
CA ASP A 360 34.56 -3.12 -23.81
C ASP A 360 33.46 -3.70 -24.71
N ASN A 361 32.23 -3.66 -24.25
CA ASN A 361 31.06 -4.10 -25.02
C ASN A 361 30.72 -3.03 -26.07
N PRO A 362 30.63 -3.36 -27.37
CA PRO A 362 30.42 -2.37 -28.42
C PRO A 362 28.99 -1.84 -28.51
N ILE A 363 28.01 -2.49 -27.84
CA ILE A 363 26.59 -2.15 -27.94
C ILE A 363 26.31 -0.79 -27.32
N GLU A 364 25.70 0.09 -28.11
CA GLU A 364 25.23 1.42 -27.71
C GLU A 364 23.70 1.58 -27.89
N TRP A 365 23.11 0.74 -28.73
CA TRP A 365 21.70 0.78 -29.10
C TRP A 365 21.04 -0.57 -28.86
N ILE A 366 19.85 -0.53 -28.23
CA ILE A 366 19.04 -1.73 -27.99
C ILE A 366 17.68 -1.52 -28.64
N THR A 367 17.27 -2.46 -29.47
CA THR A 367 15.91 -2.51 -30.01
C THR A 367 15.15 -3.65 -29.35
N SER A 368 13.93 -3.40 -28.90
CA SER A 368 13.15 -4.39 -28.16
C SER A 368 11.66 -4.28 -28.46
N VAL A 369 10.96 -5.36 -28.28
CA VAL A 369 9.51 -5.37 -28.11
C VAL A 369 9.25 -5.14 -26.63
N SER A 370 8.03 -4.79 -26.24
CA SER A 370 7.56 -4.56 -24.85
C SER A 370 8.18 -5.48 -23.75
N MET A 371 8.92 -6.48 -24.15
CA MET A 371 9.66 -7.42 -23.33
C MET A 371 11.13 -7.02 -23.10
N LEU A 372 11.38 -5.83 -22.64
CA LEU A 372 12.55 -5.68 -21.76
C LEU A 372 12.16 -6.32 -20.44
N SER A 373 11.78 -7.60 -20.58
CA SER A 373 11.26 -8.42 -19.52
C SER A 373 12.30 -8.57 -18.42
N GLU A 374 11.83 -8.81 -17.29
CA GLU A 374 12.39 -9.15 -15.99
C GLU A 374 13.80 -9.73 -16.06
N GLY A 375 14.63 -9.27 -15.11
CA GLY A 375 15.92 -9.91 -14.82
C GLY A 375 17.16 -9.27 -15.42
N TRP A 376 17.09 -8.19 -16.22
CA TRP A 376 18.31 -7.49 -16.63
C TRP A 376 18.49 -6.15 -15.90
N ASP A 377 19.73 -5.87 -15.56
CA ASP A 377 20.13 -4.72 -14.75
C ASP A 377 21.09 -3.84 -15.56
N VAL A 378 20.56 -2.92 -16.37
CA VAL A 378 21.37 -1.98 -17.17
C VAL A 378 21.29 -0.60 -16.55
N LYS A 379 22.43 -0.05 -16.13
CA LYS A 379 22.54 1.24 -15.46
C LYS A 379 22.81 2.39 -16.44
N ASN A 380 23.41 2.12 -17.60
CA ASN A 380 23.86 3.14 -18.54
C ASN A 380 22.80 3.58 -19.55
N VAL A 381 21.52 3.31 -19.30
CA VAL A 381 20.43 3.81 -20.17
C VAL A 381 20.18 5.28 -19.89
N PHE A 382 20.32 6.14 -20.91
CA PHE A 382 20.09 7.57 -20.82
C PHE A 382 19.06 8.09 -21.83
N GLN A 383 18.55 7.20 -22.69
CA GLN A 383 17.52 7.55 -23.63
C GLN A 383 16.60 6.35 -23.89
N ILE A 384 15.29 6.60 -23.89
CA ILE A 384 14.23 5.64 -24.19
C ILE A 384 13.34 6.22 -25.29
N VAL A 385 13.12 5.46 -26.34
CA VAL A 385 12.36 5.89 -27.52
C VAL A 385 11.23 4.90 -27.82
N PRO A 386 9.98 5.22 -27.46
CA PRO A 386 8.82 4.54 -28.02
C PRO A 386 8.74 4.84 -29.52
N HIS A 387 8.85 3.82 -30.35
CA HIS A 387 8.89 4.03 -31.81
C HIS A 387 7.53 3.99 -32.47
N GLU A 388 6.56 3.30 -31.86
CA GLU A 388 5.21 3.16 -32.42
C GLU A 388 4.14 3.51 -31.40
N GLU A 389 2.97 3.99 -31.89
CA GLU A 389 1.82 4.41 -31.08
C GLU A 389 1.36 3.39 -30.01
N ARG A 390 1.49 2.09 -30.32
CA ARG A 390 1.10 1.00 -29.41
C ARG A 390 2.25 0.43 -28.57
N ALA A 391 3.45 1.01 -28.65
CA ALA A 391 4.59 0.53 -27.88
C ALA A 391 4.41 0.74 -26.35
N PHE A 392 3.52 1.63 -25.94
CA PHE A 392 3.20 1.94 -24.54
C PHE A 392 1.66 2.04 -24.36
N ASN A 393 0.99 0.91 -24.37
CA ASN A 393 -0.48 0.86 -24.26
C ASN A 393 -0.99 0.42 -22.88
N SER A 394 -0.12 0.22 -21.90
CA SER A 394 -0.51 -0.09 -20.53
C SER A 394 0.40 0.57 -19.50
N LYS A 395 -0.16 0.93 -18.34
CA LYS A 395 0.57 1.48 -17.18
C LYS A 395 1.72 0.57 -16.74
N LEU A 396 1.45 -0.72 -16.71
CA LEU A 396 2.41 -1.75 -16.34
C LEU A 396 3.65 -1.72 -17.24
N LEU A 397 3.47 -1.68 -18.56
CA LEU A 397 4.54 -1.67 -19.52
C LEU A 397 5.40 -0.39 -19.41
N ILE A 398 4.75 0.76 -19.29
CA ILE A 398 5.43 2.04 -19.12
C ILE A 398 6.29 2.02 -17.84
N ALA A 399 5.73 1.59 -16.72
CA ALA A 399 6.45 1.53 -15.45
C ALA A 399 7.63 0.56 -15.48
N GLN A 400 7.51 -0.58 -16.17
CA GLN A 400 8.59 -1.55 -16.33
C GLN A 400 9.74 -1.01 -17.17
N VAL A 401 9.44 -0.42 -18.32
CA VAL A 401 10.46 0.11 -19.24
C VAL A 401 11.17 1.31 -18.65
N LEU A 402 10.41 2.24 -18.07
CA LEU A 402 10.99 3.42 -17.43
C LEU A 402 11.79 3.04 -16.19
N GLY A 403 11.24 2.18 -15.32
CA GLY A 403 11.91 1.79 -14.09
C GLY A 403 13.30 1.19 -14.32
N ARG A 404 13.52 0.50 -15.44
CA ARG A 404 14.84 -0.06 -15.79
C ARG A 404 15.83 1.00 -16.27
N GLY A 405 15.37 1.99 -17.02
CA GLY A 405 16.22 3.10 -17.49
C GLY A 405 16.67 4.06 -16.37
N LEU A 406 16.04 4.00 -15.21
CA LEU A 406 16.24 4.99 -14.15
C LEU A 406 17.37 4.65 -13.18
N ARG A 407 18.02 3.50 -13.26
CA ARG A 407 19.14 3.15 -12.37
C ARG A 407 20.33 4.08 -12.58
N ILE A 408 20.89 4.59 -11.48
CA ILE A 408 22.05 5.49 -11.53
C ILE A 408 23.33 4.65 -11.60
N PRO A 409 24.21 4.89 -12.60
CA PRO A 409 25.55 4.32 -12.60
C PRO A 409 26.35 4.79 -11.39
N GLU A 410 27.16 3.91 -10.83
CA GLU A 410 27.87 4.20 -9.56
C GLU A 410 28.75 5.46 -9.60
N VAL A 411 29.35 5.73 -10.74
CA VAL A 411 30.19 6.92 -10.95
C VAL A 411 29.43 8.26 -10.92
N TYR A 412 28.09 8.20 -10.93
CA TYR A 412 27.19 9.36 -10.83
C TYR A 412 26.38 9.36 -9.53
N ARG A 413 26.70 8.52 -8.55
CA ARG A 413 26.08 8.62 -7.22
C ARG A 413 26.34 10.02 -6.65
N GLY A 414 25.28 10.65 -6.12
CA GLY A 414 25.31 12.02 -5.63
C GLY A 414 25.04 13.12 -6.67
N ASN A 415 25.13 12.80 -7.97
CA ASN A 415 24.70 13.67 -9.06
C ASN A 415 23.59 12.96 -9.81
N GLN A 416 22.35 13.42 -9.67
CA GLN A 416 21.22 12.77 -10.33
C GLN A 416 21.26 12.94 -11.85
N PRO A 417 21.62 11.90 -12.64
CA PRO A 417 21.60 11.98 -14.09
C PRO A 417 20.17 12.05 -14.63
N VAL A 418 20.03 12.43 -15.89
CA VAL A 418 18.75 12.57 -16.57
C VAL A 418 18.62 11.50 -17.64
N VAL A 419 17.50 10.77 -17.67
CA VAL A 419 17.12 9.95 -18.82
C VAL A 419 16.13 10.74 -19.69
N THR A 420 16.34 10.75 -21.01
CA THR A 420 15.45 11.39 -21.98
C THR A 420 14.47 10.37 -22.54
N VAL A 421 13.18 10.66 -22.43
CA VAL A 421 12.09 9.85 -23.01
C VAL A 421 11.51 10.61 -24.19
N PHE A 422 11.61 10.04 -25.40
CA PHE A 422 10.99 10.60 -26.60
C PHE A 422 9.50 10.24 -26.63
N ASN A 423 8.70 11.15 -27.17
CA ASN A 423 7.27 10.94 -27.40
C ASN A 423 7.02 10.50 -28.86
N HIS A 424 5.86 9.91 -29.12
CA HIS A 424 5.38 9.62 -30.46
C HIS A 424 4.33 10.64 -30.89
N ASP A 425 4.38 11.14 -32.13
CA ASP A 425 3.53 12.24 -32.63
C ASP A 425 2.02 11.98 -32.55
N LYS A 426 1.63 10.70 -32.54
CA LYS A 426 0.23 10.28 -32.46
C LYS A 426 -0.20 9.86 -31.03
N TRP A 427 0.55 10.19 -30.02
CA TRP A 427 0.14 9.88 -28.66
C TRP A 427 -1.10 10.67 -28.31
N SER A 428 -2.19 9.94 -28.17
CA SER A 428 -3.41 10.51 -27.70
C SER A 428 -3.23 11.08 -26.29
N TRP A 429 -3.99 12.10 -25.97
CA TRP A 429 -4.08 12.71 -24.66
C TRP A 429 -4.22 11.66 -23.53
N SER A 430 -4.91 10.53 -23.78
CA SER A 430 -5.05 9.42 -22.84
C SER A 430 -3.73 8.72 -22.47
N ILE A 431 -2.78 8.61 -23.40
CA ILE A 431 -1.46 7.98 -23.14
C ILE A 431 -0.56 8.94 -22.35
N LYS A 432 -0.63 10.24 -22.64
CA LYS A 432 0.07 11.26 -21.84
C LYS A 432 -0.36 11.19 -20.37
N HIS A 433 -1.68 11.13 -20.12
CA HIS A 433 -2.21 10.94 -18.77
C HIS A 433 -1.76 9.64 -18.13
N LEU A 434 -1.69 8.56 -18.89
CA LEU A 434 -1.24 7.27 -18.42
C LEU A 434 0.25 7.30 -18.01
N VAL A 435 1.09 7.96 -18.82
CA VAL A 435 2.51 8.16 -18.51
C VAL A 435 2.66 9.06 -17.28
N ASP A 436 1.94 10.16 -17.24
CA ASP A 436 1.96 11.09 -16.11
C ASP A 436 1.49 10.43 -14.81
N GLU A 437 0.48 9.55 -14.88
CA GLU A 437 -0.01 8.79 -13.72
C GLU A 437 0.99 7.73 -13.25
N VAL A 438 1.64 7.01 -14.18
CA VAL A 438 2.65 6.00 -13.85
C VAL A 438 3.92 6.63 -13.30
N LEU A 439 4.34 7.75 -13.87
CA LEU A 439 5.47 8.52 -13.36
C LEU A 439 5.12 9.29 -12.10
N GLU A 440 3.82 9.40 -11.78
CA GLU A 440 3.31 10.32 -10.77
C GLU A 440 3.89 11.74 -10.91
N ILE A 441 4.22 12.13 -12.14
CA ILE A 441 4.50 13.52 -12.51
C ILE A 441 3.13 14.20 -12.66
N GLU A 442 2.27 13.96 -11.68
CA GLU A 442 1.06 14.72 -11.55
C GLU A 442 1.47 16.10 -11.05
N LYS A 443 1.11 17.15 -11.78
CA LYS A 443 1.22 18.51 -11.27
C LYS A 443 0.53 18.55 -9.92
N ARG A 444 1.20 19.04 -8.90
CA ARG A 444 0.66 19.10 -7.53
C ARG A 444 0.55 20.54 -7.09
N ILE A 445 -0.53 20.81 -6.39
CA ILE A 445 -0.72 22.07 -5.67
C ILE A 445 -0.26 21.84 -4.25
N TYR A 446 0.51 22.79 -3.73
CA TYR A 446 1.05 22.74 -2.39
C TYR A 446 0.42 23.78 -1.48
N SER A 447 0.14 23.37 -0.25
CA SER A 447 -0.29 24.25 0.83
C SER A 447 0.83 24.32 1.88
N TYR A 448 1.23 25.52 2.25
CA TYR A 448 2.23 25.76 3.28
C TYR A 448 1.99 27.13 3.96
N PRO A 449 2.51 27.33 5.17
CA PRO A 449 2.42 28.61 5.85
C PRO A 449 3.10 29.72 5.07
N VAL A 450 2.47 30.91 5.08
CA VAL A 450 2.98 32.09 4.39
C VAL A 450 3.65 33.01 5.41
N GLU A 451 4.95 33.20 5.30
CA GLU A 451 5.77 33.96 6.29
C GLU A 451 5.26 35.36 6.63
N LYS A 452 4.64 36.05 5.67
CA LYS A 452 4.12 37.40 5.86
C LYS A 452 2.68 37.49 6.38
N LYS A 453 2.01 36.37 6.65
CA LYS A 453 0.67 36.35 7.27
C LYS A 453 0.79 36.15 8.80
N GLU A 454 1.59 36.94 9.46
CA GLU A 454 1.83 36.83 10.92
C GLU A 454 0.55 37.02 11.73
N ASP A 455 -0.36 37.88 11.29
CA ASP A 455 -1.60 38.22 11.99
C ASP A 455 -2.57 37.02 12.14
N TYR A 456 -2.45 36.00 11.29
CA TYR A 456 -3.28 34.81 11.31
C TYR A 456 -2.61 33.59 11.94
N ASN A 457 -1.36 33.71 12.36
CA ASN A 457 -0.70 32.65 13.13
C ASN A 457 -1.13 32.71 14.59
N PHE A 458 -1.29 31.54 15.18
CA PHE A 458 -1.58 31.40 16.61
C PHE A 458 -1.02 30.10 17.15
N ASP A 459 -0.85 30.06 18.44
CA ASP A 459 -0.40 28.87 19.15
C ASP A 459 -1.59 28.06 19.63
N LEU A 460 -1.40 26.74 19.70
CA LEU A 460 -2.32 25.79 20.29
C LEU A 460 -1.62 25.04 21.41
N TYR A 461 -2.36 24.64 22.42
CA TYR A 461 -1.87 23.80 23.49
C TYR A 461 -2.20 22.34 23.21
N GLN A 462 -1.21 21.47 23.27
CA GLN A 462 -1.32 20.03 23.24
C GLN A 462 -0.86 19.41 24.55
N ILE A 463 -1.41 18.24 24.86
CA ILE A 463 -1.01 17.40 25.99
C ILE A 463 -0.63 16.03 25.48
N ASP A 464 0.54 15.54 25.85
CA ASP A 464 0.91 14.15 25.71
C ASP A 464 0.40 13.31 26.87
N TYR A 465 0.13 12.05 26.57
CA TYR A 465 -0.34 11.09 27.54
C TYR A 465 0.64 9.95 27.72
N ASP A 466 0.99 9.66 28.98
CA ASP A 466 1.60 8.37 29.28
C ASP A 466 0.54 7.28 29.19
N LYS A 467 0.79 6.29 28.36
CA LYS A 467 -0.11 5.16 28.14
C LYS A 467 -0.07 4.23 29.36
N THR A 468 -0.93 4.45 30.34
CA THR A 468 -1.19 3.45 31.35
C THR A 468 -2.33 2.56 30.84
N ILE A 469 -2.04 1.28 30.63
CA ILE A 469 -3.06 0.32 30.22
C ILE A 469 -3.71 -0.25 31.47
N GLU A 470 -4.95 0.13 31.75
CA GLU A 470 -5.79 -0.58 32.69
C GLU A 470 -6.47 -1.74 31.99
N GLU A 471 -6.25 -2.96 32.50
CA GLU A 471 -6.93 -4.14 32.01
C GLU A 471 -8.30 -4.26 32.65
N THR A 472 -9.34 -4.01 31.89
CA THR A 472 -10.73 -4.27 32.32
C THR A 472 -11.11 -5.70 31.92
N LYS A 473 -11.43 -6.54 32.92
CA LYS A 473 -12.04 -7.84 32.66
C LYS A 473 -13.50 -7.64 32.29
N GLN A 474 -13.89 -7.99 31.11
CA GLN A 474 -15.29 -7.99 30.71
C GLN A 474 -15.80 -9.43 30.63
N TYR A 475 -16.87 -9.71 31.33
CA TYR A 475 -17.57 -10.99 31.29
C TYR A 475 -18.43 -11.01 30.02
N LEU A 476 -18.34 -12.07 29.22
CA LEU A 476 -19.28 -12.35 28.13
C LEU A 476 -20.69 -12.58 28.67
N LYS A 477 -21.70 -12.19 27.90
CA LYS A 477 -23.10 -12.49 28.26
C LYS A 477 -23.27 -14.00 28.37
N GLU A 478 -24.03 -14.48 29.32
CA GLU A 478 -24.22 -15.91 29.62
C GLU A 478 -24.69 -16.73 28.42
N ASP A 479 -25.47 -16.13 27.53
CA ASP A 479 -26.05 -16.80 26.33
C ASP A 479 -25.00 -17.35 25.34
N GLU A 480 -23.83 -16.74 25.24
CA GLU A 480 -22.76 -17.19 24.32
C GLU A 480 -22.06 -18.46 24.82
N PHE A 481 -22.10 -18.73 26.14
CA PHE A 481 -21.57 -19.96 26.73
C PHE A 481 -22.54 -21.13 26.71
N GLU A 482 -23.83 -20.90 26.45
CA GLU A 482 -24.85 -21.95 26.44
C GLU A 482 -24.57 -23.03 25.41
N LEU A 483 -23.98 -22.70 24.24
CA LEU A 483 -23.61 -23.66 23.20
C LEU A 483 -22.70 -24.77 23.73
N LEU A 484 -21.74 -24.43 24.59
CA LEU A 484 -20.83 -25.41 25.17
C LEU A 484 -21.40 -26.08 26.43
N LYS A 485 -22.24 -25.38 27.18
CA LYS A 485 -22.97 -25.95 28.33
C LYS A 485 -23.97 -27.03 27.90
N LYS A 486 -24.58 -26.92 26.72
CA LYS A 486 -25.50 -27.92 26.15
C LYS A 486 -24.77 -29.23 25.75
N GLY A 487 -23.45 -29.20 25.63
CA GLY A 487 -22.65 -30.37 25.26
C GLY A 487 -22.70 -30.71 23.76
N TYR A 488 -23.32 -29.87 22.93
CA TYR A 488 -23.35 -29.97 21.48
C TYR A 488 -23.47 -28.61 20.81
N ILE A 489 -23.09 -28.55 19.54
CA ILE A 489 -23.17 -27.39 18.67
C ILE A 489 -24.30 -27.64 17.67
N THR A 490 -25.11 -26.63 17.38
CA THR A 490 -26.18 -26.75 16.38
C THR A 490 -25.56 -26.77 14.99
N TYR A 491 -25.53 -27.95 14.38
CA TYR A 491 -25.08 -28.16 13.02
C TYR A 491 -26.22 -27.97 12.02
N SER A 492 -25.87 -27.56 10.79
CA SER A 492 -26.77 -27.67 9.65
C SER A 492 -26.77 -29.12 9.15
N THR A 493 -27.90 -29.53 8.54
CA THR A 493 -27.94 -30.77 7.76
C THR A 493 -26.88 -30.72 6.67
N GLN A 494 -26.13 -31.82 6.52
CA GLN A 494 -25.04 -31.89 5.56
C GLN A 494 -25.23 -33.05 4.62
N ASP A 495 -25.19 -32.75 3.32
CA ASP A 495 -25.18 -33.75 2.25
C ASP A 495 -23.81 -33.71 1.57
N GLU A 496 -23.22 -34.88 1.36
CA GLU A 496 -21.91 -35.03 0.71
C GLU A 496 -21.97 -34.61 -0.76
N ASN A 497 -23.13 -34.73 -1.39
CA ASN A 497 -23.37 -34.36 -2.78
C ASN A 497 -24.62 -33.49 -2.89
N ILE A 498 -24.47 -32.27 -3.34
CA ILE A 498 -25.59 -31.40 -3.68
C ILE A 498 -25.69 -31.31 -5.20
N SER A 499 -26.83 -31.71 -5.76
CA SER A 499 -27.12 -31.45 -7.15
C SER A 499 -27.64 -30.01 -7.31
N LYS A 500 -27.02 -29.24 -8.19
CA LYS A 500 -27.50 -27.91 -8.62
C LYS A 500 -27.87 -27.97 -10.09
N LYS A 501 -29.10 -27.52 -10.40
CA LYS A 501 -29.57 -27.37 -11.78
C LYS A 501 -29.26 -25.98 -12.28
N THR A 502 -28.56 -25.89 -13.39
CA THR A 502 -28.30 -24.63 -14.08
C THR A 502 -28.95 -24.66 -15.45
N GLU A 503 -29.77 -23.66 -15.73
CA GLU A 503 -30.44 -23.52 -17.02
C GLU A 503 -29.60 -22.67 -17.98
N TYR A 504 -29.30 -23.20 -19.15
CA TYR A 504 -28.64 -22.53 -20.24
C TYR A 504 -29.63 -22.14 -21.30
N VAL A 505 -29.60 -20.89 -21.74
CA VAL A 505 -30.48 -20.42 -22.83
C VAL A 505 -29.59 -20.06 -24.01
N ASN A 506 -29.84 -20.65 -25.16
CA ASN A 506 -29.17 -20.27 -26.37
C ASN A 506 -29.66 -18.88 -26.82
N ALA A 507 -28.76 -17.93 -26.90
CA ALA A 507 -29.10 -16.52 -27.19
C ALA A 507 -29.70 -16.27 -28.57
N ILE A 508 -29.47 -17.19 -29.53
CA ILE A 508 -29.97 -17.07 -30.90
C ILE A 508 -31.27 -17.82 -31.11
N THR A 509 -31.38 -19.05 -30.61
CA THR A 509 -32.51 -19.95 -30.86
C THR A 509 -33.55 -19.94 -29.73
N GLY A 510 -33.22 -19.37 -28.57
CA GLY A 510 -34.06 -19.40 -27.37
C GLY A 510 -34.17 -20.78 -26.71
N MET A 511 -33.51 -21.80 -27.27
CA MET A 511 -33.56 -23.17 -26.71
C MET A 511 -32.93 -23.16 -25.30
N ARG A 512 -33.61 -23.85 -24.38
CA ARG A 512 -33.22 -24.02 -22.99
C ARG A 512 -32.67 -25.42 -22.76
N GLU A 513 -31.51 -25.50 -22.16
CA GLU A 513 -30.87 -26.74 -21.74
C GLU A 513 -30.60 -26.66 -20.23
N THR A 514 -31.11 -27.66 -19.49
CA THR A 514 -30.84 -27.74 -18.04
C THR A 514 -29.75 -28.77 -17.80
N LYS A 515 -28.63 -28.34 -17.22
CA LYS A 515 -27.56 -29.23 -16.77
C LYS A 515 -27.58 -29.37 -15.26
N GLU A 516 -27.47 -30.59 -14.78
CA GLU A 516 -27.36 -30.90 -13.38
C GLU A 516 -25.88 -31.10 -13.02
N TYR A 517 -25.40 -30.35 -12.04
CA TYR A 517 -24.04 -30.44 -11.53
C TYR A 517 -24.05 -30.99 -10.12
N TYR A 518 -23.18 -31.95 -9.88
CA TYR A 518 -22.94 -32.48 -8.56
C TYR A 518 -21.76 -31.77 -7.93
N ILE A 519 -21.97 -31.08 -6.80
CA ILE A 519 -20.92 -30.42 -6.03
C ILE A 519 -20.57 -31.33 -4.87
N ILE A 520 -19.33 -31.82 -4.88
CA ILE A 520 -18.79 -32.62 -3.77
C ILE A 520 -18.25 -31.64 -2.74
N HIS A 521 -18.84 -31.62 -1.56
CA HIS A 521 -18.36 -30.83 -0.46
C HIS A 521 -17.20 -31.54 0.25
N LYS A 522 -16.21 -30.73 0.69
CA LYS A 522 -15.12 -31.25 1.50
C LYS A 522 -15.64 -31.66 2.87
N MET A 523 -15.37 -32.90 3.24
CA MET A 523 -15.76 -33.49 4.51
C MET A 523 -14.51 -33.82 5.33
N TYR A 524 -14.55 -33.47 6.60
CA TYR A 524 -13.45 -33.67 7.56
C TYR A 524 -13.82 -34.82 8.51
N SER A 525 -12.81 -35.57 8.94
CA SER A 525 -13.01 -36.50 10.05
C SER A 525 -13.17 -35.73 11.37
N VAL A 526 -13.83 -36.35 12.34
CA VAL A 526 -13.94 -35.77 13.69
C VAL A 526 -12.56 -35.46 14.27
N GLU A 527 -11.59 -36.32 13.99
CA GLU A 527 -10.22 -36.19 14.50
C GLU A 527 -9.48 -34.96 13.90
N GLU A 528 -9.66 -34.70 12.60
CA GLU A 528 -9.13 -33.49 11.96
C GLU A 528 -9.68 -32.22 12.62
N VAL A 529 -11.00 -32.17 12.85
CA VAL A 529 -11.63 -31.00 13.49
C VAL A 529 -11.20 -30.86 14.96
N VAL A 530 -11.04 -31.96 15.69
CA VAL A 530 -10.52 -31.96 17.06
C VAL A 530 -9.09 -31.43 17.09
N ASN A 531 -8.24 -31.86 16.16
CA ASN A 531 -6.86 -31.39 16.06
C ASN A 531 -6.79 -29.90 15.75
N ASP A 532 -7.63 -29.41 14.85
CA ASP A 532 -7.71 -27.98 14.54
C ASP A 532 -8.05 -27.12 15.76
N ILE A 533 -9.04 -27.56 16.53
CA ILE A 533 -9.48 -26.84 17.73
C ILE A 533 -8.41 -26.93 18.82
N PHE A 534 -7.91 -28.14 19.10
CA PHE A 534 -6.93 -28.36 20.15
C PHE A 534 -5.61 -27.60 19.89
N ASN A 535 -5.14 -27.59 18.64
CA ASN A 535 -3.95 -26.83 18.27
C ASN A 535 -4.16 -25.32 18.48
N ARG A 536 -5.33 -24.79 18.13
CA ARG A 536 -5.68 -23.38 18.35
C ARG A 536 -5.73 -23.02 19.85
N LEU A 537 -6.27 -23.92 20.68
CA LEU A 537 -6.27 -23.73 22.15
C LEU A 537 -4.86 -23.83 22.74
N TYR A 538 -4.07 -24.76 22.24
CA TYR A 538 -2.68 -24.95 22.68
C TYR A 538 -1.82 -23.69 22.38
N TRP A 539 -1.90 -23.15 21.19
CA TRP A 539 -1.18 -21.91 20.85
C TRP A 539 -1.68 -20.73 21.66
N PHE A 540 -2.96 -20.66 21.93
CA PHE A 540 -3.53 -19.62 22.79
C PHE A 540 -3.02 -19.75 24.24
N ASP A 541 -2.90 -20.96 24.77
CA ASP A 541 -2.35 -21.20 26.11
C ASP A 541 -0.89 -20.77 26.19
N GLN A 542 -0.11 -21.03 25.13
CA GLN A 542 1.29 -20.59 25.08
C GLN A 542 1.43 -19.05 25.03
N ASP A 543 0.57 -18.39 24.29
CA ASP A 543 0.62 -16.93 24.14
C ASP A 543 0.05 -16.17 25.37
N ALA A 544 -1.02 -16.69 25.95
CA ALA A 544 -1.74 -16.01 27.03
C ALA A 544 -1.46 -16.57 28.44
N GLY A 545 -0.66 -17.64 28.57
CA GLY A 545 -0.37 -18.31 29.85
C GLY A 545 -1.62 -18.94 30.48
N THR A 546 -2.62 -19.32 29.68
CA THR A 546 -3.84 -19.98 30.12
C THR A 546 -3.68 -21.50 30.07
N LYS A 547 -4.68 -22.23 30.55
CA LYS A 547 -4.68 -23.70 30.64
C LYS A 547 -5.94 -24.31 29.99
N TYR A 548 -6.38 -23.77 28.88
CA TYR A 548 -7.59 -24.24 28.19
C TYR A 548 -7.48 -25.65 27.66
N CYS A 549 -6.28 -26.11 27.28
CA CYS A 549 -6.03 -27.49 26.84
C CYS A 549 -6.23 -28.52 27.95
N GLU A 550 -6.04 -28.14 29.22
CA GLU A 550 -6.33 -29.00 30.38
C GLU A 550 -7.85 -29.11 30.58
N GLU A 551 -8.59 -27.98 30.45
CA GLU A 551 -10.05 -27.96 30.57
C GLU A 551 -10.78 -28.60 29.38
N TRP A 552 -10.28 -28.36 28.16
CA TRP A 552 -10.84 -28.80 26.87
C TRP A 552 -9.89 -29.78 26.19
N ASN A 553 -9.78 -30.96 26.75
CA ASN A 553 -8.96 -32.00 26.16
C ASN A 553 -9.59 -32.60 24.89
N ARG A 554 -8.80 -33.33 24.11
CA ARG A 554 -9.22 -33.91 22.82
C ARG A 554 -10.47 -34.77 22.91
N GLU A 555 -10.61 -35.55 23.98
CA GLU A 555 -11.76 -36.44 24.20
C GLU A 555 -13.06 -35.65 24.40
N LYS A 556 -12.99 -34.58 25.17
CA LYS A 556 -14.15 -33.70 25.46
C LYS A 556 -14.61 -32.98 24.18
N ILE A 557 -13.66 -32.46 23.38
CA ILE A 557 -13.95 -31.83 22.09
C ILE A 557 -14.57 -32.85 21.13
N ALA A 558 -14.00 -34.03 21.00
CA ALA A 558 -14.54 -35.11 20.16
C ALA A 558 -15.95 -35.52 20.57
N LYS A 559 -16.22 -35.58 21.86
CA LYS A 559 -17.57 -35.90 22.39
C LYS A 559 -18.60 -34.86 21.94
N ILE A 560 -18.30 -33.58 22.03
CA ILE A 560 -19.16 -32.47 21.59
C ILE A 560 -19.47 -32.59 20.11
N ILE A 561 -18.45 -32.80 19.28
CA ILE A 561 -18.61 -32.91 17.82
C ILE A 561 -19.48 -34.13 17.47
N LYS A 562 -19.22 -35.27 18.08
CA LYS A 562 -20.01 -36.47 17.86
C LYS A 562 -21.48 -36.28 18.27
N GLN A 563 -21.75 -35.64 19.41
CA GLN A 563 -23.11 -35.32 19.84
C GLN A 563 -23.78 -34.35 18.88
N SER A 564 -23.06 -33.38 18.30
CA SER A 564 -23.58 -32.44 17.31
C SER A 564 -23.99 -33.16 16.01
N LEU A 565 -23.21 -34.14 15.53
CA LEU A 565 -23.52 -34.99 14.38
C LEU A 565 -24.77 -35.86 14.63
N LEU A 566 -24.85 -36.44 15.82
CA LEU A 566 -26.03 -37.23 16.21
C LEU A 566 -27.35 -36.43 16.19
N LYS A 567 -27.28 -35.13 16.59
CA LYS A 567 -28.47 -34.24 16.59
C LYS A 567 -28.99 -33.95 15.20
N VAL A 568 -28.13 -33.87 14.18
CA VAL A 568 -28.54 -33.68 12.77
C VAL A 568 -28.78 -35.01 12.05
N LYS A 569 -28.78 -36.17 12.78
CA LYS A 569 -28.98 -37.50 12.24
C LYS A 569 -27.98 -37.85 11.11
N ASP A 570 -26.76 -37.30 11.22
CA ASP A 570 -25.73 -37.59 10.22
C ASP A 570 -25.29 -39.06 10.29
N LYS A 571 -25.22 -39.69 9.09
CA LYS A 571 -24.84 -41.11 8.94
C LYS A 571 -23.37 -41.25 8.49
N THR A 572 -22.73 -40.18 8.06
CA THR A 572 -21.38 -40.22 7.50
C THR A 572 -20.30 -40.25 8.58
N GLY A 573 -20.59 -39.78 9.76
CA GLY A 573 -19.62 -39.60 10.85
C GLY A 573 -18.53 -38.56 10.54
N ARG A 574 -18.74 -37.76 9.51
CA ARG A 574 -17.82 -36.70 9.04
C ARG A 574 -18.45 -35.33 9.23
N VAL A 575 -17.63 -34.28 9.23
CA VAL A 575 -18.05 -32.90 9.45
C VAL A 575 -17.89 -32.12 8.16
N SER A 576 -18.93 -31.44 7.68
CA SER A 576 -18.86 -30.57 6.52
C SER A 576 -18.02 -29.32 6.86
N GLU A 577 -17.49 -28.64 5.84
CA GLU A 577 -16.75 -27.38 6.03
C GLU A 577 -17.58 -26.34 6.79
N GLU A 578 -18.87 -26.22 6.50
CA GLU A 578 -19.77 -25.29 7.20
C GLU A 578 -19.88 -25.64 8.69
N ASN A 579 -20.08 -26.92 9.03
CA ASN A 579 -20.17 -27.36 10.42
C ASN A 579 -18.82 -27.31 11.13
N ARG A 580 -17.72 -27.50 10.41
CA ARG A 580 -16.36 -27.28 10.93
C ARG A 580 -16.17 -25.82 11.33
N GLN A 581 -16.58 -24.87 10.47
CA GLN A 581 -16.50 -23.43 10.80
C GLN A 581 -17.38 -23.07 12.00
N ARG A 582 -18.62 -23.59 12.08
CA ARG A 582 -19.47 -23.42 13.27
C ARG A 582 -18.80 -23.94 14.53
N THR A 583 -18.11 -25.06 14.46
CA THR A 583 -17.35 -25.62 15.58
C THR A 583 -16.19 -24.73 16.00
N LEU A 584 -15.42 -24.25 15.03
CA LEU A 584 -14.33 -23.32 15.29
C LEU A 584 -14.80 -21.99 15.91
N GLN A 585 -15.96 -21.49 15.49
CA GLN A 585 -16.59 -20.28 16.07
C GLN A 585 -17.05 -20.54 17.50
N ALA A 586 -17.72 -21.64 17.78
CA ALA A 586 -18.18 -22.01 19.12
C ALA A 586 -17.01 -22.12 20.11
N PHE A 587 -15.91 -22.77 19.72
CA PHE A 587 -14.71 -22.83 20.56
C PHE A 587 -13.91 -21.52 20.58
N GLY A 588 -14.13 -20.63 19.62
CA GLY A 588 -13.62 -19.28 19.62
C GLY A 588 -14.12 -18.42 20.79
N VAL A 589 -15.33 -18.70 21.28
CA VAL A 589 -15.92 -18.02 22.46
C VAL A 589 -15.08 -18.25 23.72
N ILE A 590 -14.46 -19.41 23.89
CA ILE A 590 -13.61 -19.71 25.04
C ILE A 590 -12.42 -18.72 25.12
N ARG A 591 -11.83 -18.39 24.00
CA ARG A 591 -10.71 -17.44 23.91
C ARG A 591 -11.14 -16.01 24.26
N ARG A 592 -12.38 -15.66 23.99
CA ARG A 592 -12.93 -14.31 24.23
C ARG A 592 -13.20 -14.04 25.71
N LYS A 593 -13.40 -15.10 26.54
CA LYS A 593 -13.65 -14.98 27.97
C LYS A 593 -12.52 -14.27 28.74
N THR A 594 -11.29 -14.32 28.25
CA THR A 594 -10.10 -13.73 28.87
C THR A 594 -9.51 -12.55 28.11
N SER A 595 -10.20 -12.03 27.08
CA SER A 595 -9.67 -10.86 26.40
C SER A 595 -9.63 -9.67 27.34
N LYS A 596 -8.42 -9.21 27.64
CA LYS A 596 -8.12 -8.03 28.41
C LYS A 596 -8.30 -6.82 27.50
N PHE A 597 -9.12 -5.86 27.91
CA PHE A 597 -9.30 -4.63 27.16
C PHE A 597 -8.36 -3.56 27.71
N PRO A 598 -7.39 -3.11 26.91
CA PRO A 598 -6.63 -1.93 27.30
C PRO A 598 -7.55 -0.71 27.30
N ARG A 599 -7.73 -0.11 28.45
CA ARG A 599 -8.27 1.24 28.59
C ARG A 599 -7.08 2.16 28.74
N ILE A 600 -6.92 3.10 27.81
CA ILE A 600 -5.93 4.15 27.96
C ILE A 600 -6.43 5.06 29.07
N VAL A 601 -5.76 5.03 30.22
CA VAL A 601 -5.93 6.03 31.26
C VAL A 601 -4.88 7.10 30.99
N PRO A 602 -5.29 8.27 30.51
CA PRO A 602 -4.34 9.33 30.22
C PRO A 602 -3.74 9.87 31.51
N LYS A 603 -2.45 9.65 31.71
CA LYS A 603 -1.68 10.42 32.69
C LYS A 603 -1.10 11.60 31.92
N SER A 604 -1.74 12.76 32.05
CA SER A 604 -1.32 13.96 31.32
C SER A 604 0.05 14.41 31.77
N LYS A 605 0.89 14.73 30.79
CA LYS A 605 2.10 15.54 30.98
C LYS A 605 1.75 17.04 31.01
N GLU A 606 2.73 17.87 31.25
CA GLU A 606 2.54 19.32 31.13
C GLU A 606 2.16 19.70 29.68
N PRO A 607 1.23 20.65 29.51
CA PRO A 607 0.85 21.10 28.16
C PRO A 607 2.04 21.84 27.51
N TYR A 608 2.19 21.63 26.22
CA TYR A 608 3.17 22.34 25.39
C TYR A 608 2.49 23.06 24.24
N LYS A 609 3.16 24.08 23.69
CA LYS A 609 2.65 24.90 22.59
C LYS A 609 3.04 24.30 21.25
N ILE A 610 2.07 24.26 20.34
CA ILE A 610 2.26 24.00 18.92
C ILE A 610 1.92 25.28 18.16
N SER A 611 2.84 25.78 17.35
CA SER A 611 2.58 26.96 16.53
C SER A 611 2.03 26.60 15.16
N THR A 612 1.05 27.35 14.66
CA THR A 612 0.58 27.19 13.27
C THR A 612 1.68 27.54 12.25
N LYS A 613 2.77 28.19 12.66
CA LYS A 613 3.97 28.42 11.85
C LYS A 613 4.76 27.15 11.54
N GLU A 614 4.59 26.10 12.33
CA GLU A 614 5.30 24.82 12.20
C GLU A 614 4.57 23.80 11.31
N ILE A 615 3.47 24.19 10.67
CA ILE A 615 2.69 23.31 9.82
C ILE A 615 3.52 22.91 8.59
N ASN A 616 3.69 21.61 8.41
CA ASN A 616 4.41 21.06 7.27
C ASN A 616 3.64 21.24 5.94
N LYS A 617 4.41 21.28 4.85
CA LYS A 617 3.88 21.34 3.48
C LYS A 617 2.94 20.18 3.19
N LYS A 618 1.72 20.47 2.72
CA LYS A 618 0.74 19.51 2.23
C LYS A 618 0.54 19.70 0.73
N SER A 619 0.23 18.65 0.00
CA SER A 619 -0.02 18.75 -1.44
C SER A 619 -1.18 17.87 -1.90
N VAL A 620 -1.82 18.28 -2.99
CA VAL A 620 -2.81 17.50 -3.72
C VAL A 620 -2.44 17.43 -5.20
N GLY A 621 -2.53 16.25 -5.79
CA GLY A 621 -2.33 16.09 -7.22
C GLY A 621 -3.49 16.68 -8.03
N VAL A 622 -3.17 17.26 -9.21
CA VAL A 622 -4.17 17.86 -10.12
C VAL A 622 -5.19 16.83 -10.59
N GLY A 623 -4.81 15.58 -10.78
CA GLY A 623 -5.74 14.51 -11.12
C GLY A 623 -6.80 14.24 -10.05
N ALA A 624 -6.45 14.46 -8.74
CA ALA A 624 -7.43 14.36 -7.66
C ALA A 624 -8.47 15.49 -7.71
N LEU A 625 -8.14 16.66 -8.24
CA LEU A 625 -9.11 17.76 -8.42
C LEU A 625 -10.27 17.39 -9.35
N ARG A 626 -10.04 16.45 -10.26
CA ARG A 626 -11.08 15.91 -11.15
C ARG A 626 -12.05 14.99 -10.43
N ARG A 627 -11.71 14.56 -9.19
CA ARG A 627 -12.50 13.70 -8.31
C ARG A 627 -13.07 14.46 -7.12
N ASP A 628 -13.53 15.68 -7.33
CA ASP A 628 -14.14 16.55 -6.30
C ASP A 628 -13.22 17.08 -5.18
N SER A 629 -11.91 16.95 -5.28
CA SER A 629 -11.01 17.66 -4.38
C SER A 629 -11.09 19.18 -4.65
N THR A 630 -11.13 19.96 -3.58
CA THR A 630 -11.24 21.42 -3.68
C THR A 630 -10.02 22.08 -3.05
N VAL A 631 -9.52 23.11 -3.70
CA VAL A 631 -8.44 23.97 -3.25
C VAL A 631 -9.00 25.37 -3.05
N PHE A 632 -8.83 25.90 -1.83
CA PHE A 632 -9.17 27.30 -1.53
C PHE A 632 -7.89 28.11 -1.49
N TRP A 633 -7.89 29.31 -2.07
CA TRP A 633 -6.73 30.18 -2.16
C TRP A 633 -7.16 31.64 -2.25
N ASP A 634 -6.21 32.53 -2.01
CA ASP A 634 -6.37 33.96 -2.21
C ASP A 634 -5.20 34.56 -3.00
N ASP A 635 -5.23 35.89 -3.22
CA ASP A 635 -4.19 36.59 -3.98
C ASP A 635 -2.82 36.61 -3.27
N TYR A 636 -2.76 36.33 -1.98
CA TYR A 636 -1.49 36.23 -1.24
C TYR A 636 -0.64 35.06 -1.71
N SER A 637 -1.24 33.93 -2.07
CA SER A 637 -0.53 32.79 -2.64
C SER A 637 0.23 33.17 -3.90
N MET A 638 -0.29 34.13 -4.66
CA MET A 638 0.34 34.63 -5.88
C MET A 638 1.58 35.49 -5.63
N VAL A 639 1.75 36.03 -4.43
CA VAL A 639 2.88 36.89 -4.08
C VAL A 639 4.04 36.10 -3.48
N LEU A 640 3.74 35.04 -2.75
CA LEU A 640 4.70 34.33 -1.88
C LEU A 640 5.00 32.90 -2.32
N GLY A 641 4.15 32.30 -3.18
CA GLY A 641 4.41 30.97 -3.72
C GLY A 641 5.60 30.95 -4.69
N GLU A 642 6.15 29.75 -4.89
CA GLU A 642 7.14 29.54 -5.93
C GLU A 642 6.55 29.87 -7.31
N GLU A 643 7.36 30.36 -8.23
CA GLU A 643 6.88 30.78 -9.56
C GLU A 643 6.19 29.63 -10.33
N VAL A 644 6.65 28.40 -10.09
CA VAL A 644 6.05 27.19 -10.68
C VAL A 644 4.61 26.98 -10.18
N ASP A 645 4.40 27.12 -8.85
CA ASP A 645 3.07 26.97 -8.24
C ASP A 645 2.08 28.03 -8.75
N ARG A 646 2.55 29.25 -8.93
CA ARG A 646 1.72 30.34 -9.50
C ARG A 646 1.29 30.07 -10.94
N LYS A 647 2.22 29.61 -11.77
CA LYS A 647 1.93 29.26 -13.17
C LYS A 647 0.92 28.14 -13.23
N LEU A 648 1.10 27.11 -12.41
CA LEU A 648 0.21 25.98 -12.34
C LEU A 648 -1.20 26.39 -11.92
N LEU A 649 -1.36 27.19 -10.87
CA LEU A 649 -2.66 27.67 -10.42
C LEU A 649 -3.40 28.46 -11.50
N LYS A 650 -2.69 29.33 -12.26
CA LYS A 650 -3.27 30.07 -13.40
C LYS A 650 -3.69 29.14 -14.56
N GLU A 651 -2.86 28.13 -14.86
CA GLU A 651 -3.22 27.14 -15.88
C GLU A 651 -4.49 26.36 -15.49
N LEU A 652 -4.61 25.98 -14.22
CA LEU A 652 -5.77 25.25 -13.71
C LEU A 652 -7.03 26.09 -13.60
N GLU A 653 -6.92 27.41 -13.34
CA GLU A 653 -8.04 28.34 -13.33
C GLU A 653 -8.71 28.44 -14.72
N GLY A 654 -7.92 28.27 -15.79
CA GLY A 654 -8.40 28.24 -17.17
C GLY A 654 -8.74 26.85 -17.72
N ASP A 655 -8.57 25.77 -16.95
CA ASP A 655 -8.79 24.40 -17.41
C ASP A 655 -10.29 24.02 -17.34
N GLU A 656 -10.98 24.12 -18.49
CA GLU A 656 -12.39 23.75 -18.62
C GLU A 656 -12.69 22.26 -18.33
N SER A 657 -11.68 21.40 -18.27
CA SER A 657 -11.84 19.96 -17.96
C SER A 657 -11.99 19.68 -16.46
N LEU A 658 -11.70 20.67 -15.61
CA LEU A 658 -11.87 20.53 -14.15
C LEU A 658 -13.31 20.88 -13.74
N PRO A 659 -13.86 20.19 -12.71
CA PRO A 659 -15.11 20.60 -12.10
C PRO A 659 -15.04 22.04 -11.59
N ARG A 660 -16.13 22.81 -11.69
CA ARG A 660 -16.19 24.18 -11.16
C ARG A 660 -15.88 24.28 -9.66
N SER A 661 -16.07 23.19 -8.93
CA SER A 661 -15.75 23.09 -7.51
C SER A 661 -14.29 22.72 -7.23
N ALA A 662 -13.49 22.40 -8.25
CA ALA A 662 -12.11 21.95 -8.07
C ALA A 662 -11.20 23.04 -7.51
N LEU A 663 -11.37 24.25 -8.02
CA LEU A 663 -10.63 25.44 -7.59
C LEU A 663 -11.61 26.54 -7.22
N ILE A 664 -11.56 26.99 -5.98
CA ILE A 664 -12.40 28.07 -5.48
C ILE A 664 -11.51 29.19 -4.97
N LYS A 665 -11.54 30.28 -5.67
CA LYS A 665 -10.87 31.52 -5.25
C LYS A 665 -11.74 32.28 -4.24
N VAL A 666 -11.14 32.65 -3.14
CA VAL A 666 -11.80 33.53 -2.17
C VAL A 666 -11.76 34.97 -2.73
N GLU A 667 -12.91 35.52 -3.07
CA GLU A 667 -12.98 36.81 -3.71
C GLU A 667 -12.48 37.95 -2.81
N ASN A 668 -12.90 37.93 -1.54
CA ASN A 668 -12.43 38.89 -0.54
C ASN A 668 -11.29 38.30 0.27
N LYS A 669 -10.05 38.65 -0.06
CA LYS A 669 -8.84 38.18 0.61
C LYS A 669 -8.82 38.43 2.12
N TYR A 670 -9.49 39.45 2.62
CA TYR A 670 -9.59 39.76 4.05
C TYR A 670 -10.46 38.78 4.81
N ASN A 671 -11.25 37.97 4.11
CA ASN A 671 -12.03 36.88 4.69
C ASN A 671 -11.22 35.57 4.81
N PHE A 672 -10.09 35.46 4.07
CA PHE A 672 -9.21 34.31 4.11
C PHE A 672 -8.23 34.40 5.27
N LYS A 673 -8.78 34.31 6.49
CA LYS A 673 -8.06 34.53 7.77
C LYS A 673 -7.30 33.29 8.24
N THR A 674 -6.51 32.71 7.33
CA THR A 674 -5.63 31.57 7.63
C THR A 674 -4.20 31.90 7.21
N PRO A 675 -3.16 31.41 7.93
CA PRO A 675 -1.77 31.64 7.53
C PRO A 675 -1.36 30.82 6.31
N LEU A 676 -2.20 29.92 5.82
CA LEU A 676 -1.90 29.06 4.66
C LEU A 676 -2.11 29.84 3.34
N ASN A 677 -1.24 29.56 2.34
CA ASN A 677 -1.38 30.10 0.99
C ASN A 677 -2.52 29.42 0.22
N VAL A 678 -2.75 28.13 0.44
CA VAL A 678 -3.79 27.32 -0.17
C VAL A 678 -4.34 26.38 0.88
N VAL A 679 -5.65 26.19 0.95
CA VAL A 679 -6.29 25.20 1.82
C VAL A 679 -6.84 24.07 0.97
N LEU A 680 -6.42 22.88 1.26
CA LEU A 680 -6.79 21.66 0.56
C LEU A 680 -7.89 20.93 1.34
N ALA A 681 -9.04 20.69 0.71
CA ALA A 681 -10.17 19.97 1.28
C ALA A 681 -10.74 19.00 0.25
N SER A 682 -10.56 17.71 0.48
CA SER A 682 -11.06 16.64 -0.40
C SER A 682 -12.48 16.20 -0.05
N TYR A 683 -12.91 16.48 1.19
CA TYR A 683 -14.19 16.06 1.71
C TYR A 683 -15.25 17.15 1.55
N GLU A 684 -16.41 16.83 0.96
CA GLU A 684 -17.42 17.82 0.61
C GLU A 684 -17.94 18.62 1.81
N PRO A 685 -18.25 18.02 2.97
CA PRO A 685 -18.63 18.77 4.17
C PRO A 685 -17.59 19.80 4.62
N GLU A 686 -16.29 19.46 4.56
CA GLU A 686 -15.22 20.41 4.90
C GLU A 686 -15.18 21.57 3.89
N ARG A 687 -15.39 21.31 2.59
CA ARG A 687 -15.45 22.34 1.56
C ARG A 687 -16.60 23.34 1.83
N ARG A 688 -17.77 22.82 2.20
CA ARG A 688 -18.91 23.67 2.59
C ARG A 688 -18.58 24.49 3.83
N PHE A 689 -17.95 23.89 4.84
CA PHE A 689 -17.53 24.61 6.05
C PHE A 689 -16.56 25.75 5.75
N ILE A 690 -15.55 25.52 4.87
CA ILE A 690 -14.61 26.58 4.46
C ILE A 690 -15.34 27.71 3.70
N ARG A 691 -16.29 27.39 2.84
CA ARG A 691 -17.10 28.42 2.17
C ARG A 691 -17.81 29.29 3.17
N GLU A 692 -18.46 28.71 4.17
CA GLU A 692 -19.09 29.44 5.24
C GLU A 692 -18.11 30.30 6.04
N LEU A 693 -16.93 29.77 6.39
CA LEU A 693 -15.86 30.50 7.09
C LEU A 693 -15.42 31.77 6.33
N THR A 694 -15.45 31.74 5.00
CA THR A 694 -14.94 32.82 4.13
C THR A 694 -16.01 33.82 3.69
N THR A 695 -17.27 33.67 4.13
CA THR A 695 -18.31 34.67 3.87
C THR A 695 -18.04 35.97 4.66
N ASP A 696 -18.49 37.12 4.12
CA ASP A 696 -18.26 38.42 4.76
C ASP A 696 -18.80 38.50 6.19
N GLU A 697 -19.94 37.86 6.45
CA GLU A 697 -20.58 37.86 7.77
C GLU A 697 -19.82 37.00 8.79
N ASN A 698 -19.51 35.78 8.40
CA ASN A 698 -18.90 34.81 9.33
C ASN A 698 -17.41 35.11 9.59
N ALA A 699 -16.68 35.59 8.56
CA ALA A 699 -15.28 35.96 8.71
C ALA A 699 -15.06 37.10 9.72
N LYS A 700 -16.06 38.00 9.91
CA LYS A 700 -15.97 39.07 10.93
C LYS A 700 -16.02 38.53 12.36
N ALA A 701 -16.61 37.37 12.57
CA ALA A 701 -16.79 36.76 13.88
C ALA A 701 -15.57 35.92 14.36
N ILE A 702 -14.55 35.77 13.52
CA ILE A 702 -13.33 35.02 13.84
C ILE A 702 -12.08 35.88 13.61
N ASP A 703 -11.04 35.66 14.39
CA ASP A 703 -9.75 36.34 14.23
C ASP A 703 -8.85 35.59 13.25
N ALA A 704 -8.75 34.28 13.38
CA ALA A 704 -7.98 33.41 12.51
C ALA A 704 -8.53 31.97 12.52
N TRP A 705 -8.19 31.19 11.52
CA TRP A 705 -8.53 29.77 11.46
C TRP A 705 -7.46 28.96 10.73
N ILE A 706 -7.43 27.66 11.02
CA ILE A 706 -6.58 26.73 10.31
C ILE A 706 -7.31 25.41 10.10
N LYS A 707 -7.16 24.85 8.89
CA LYS A 707 -7.50 23.46 8.64
C LYS A 707 -6.29 22.60 9.00
N SER A 708 -6.50 21.63 9.85
CA SER A 708 -5.45 20.70 10.27
C SER A 708 -4.90 19.91 9.10
N LEU A 709 -3.66 19.49 9.22
CA LEU A 709 -3.09 18.46 8.36
C LEU A 709 -3.64 17.09 8.77
N ASP A 710 -3.75 16.17 7.84
CA ASP A 710 -4.32 14.84 8.12
C ASP A 710 -3.47 14.03 9.13
N VAL A 711 -2.17 14.31 9.21
CA VAL A 711 -1.23 13.62 10.10
C VAL A 711 -0.21 14.61 10.69
N GLY A 712 0.06 14.49 11.99
CA GLY A 712 1.26 15.07 12.61
C GLY A 712 1.15 16.52 13.07
N PHE A 713 0.00 17.19 12.95
CA PHE A 713 -0.17 18.54 13.45
C PHE A 713 -0.69 18.57 14.89
N TYR A 714 -1.84 17.93 15.13
CA TYR A 714 -2.46 17.78 16.43
C TYR A 714 -2.91 16.33 16.59
N SER A 715 -2.90 15.77 17.77
CA SER A 715 -3.24 14.37 17.96
C SER A 715 -4.01 14.14 19.24
N ILE A 716 -5.20 13.57 19.12
CA ILE A 716 -6.01 13.12 20.24
C ILE A 716 -6.12 11.61 20.16
N GLU A 717 -5.55 10.91 21.13
CA GLU A 717 -5.66 9.46 21.21
C GLU A 717 -7.02 9.06 21.75
N TYR A 718 -7.64 8.06 21.14
CA TYR A 718 -8.92 7.53 21.58
C TYR A 718 -8.97 6.01 21.45
N SER A 719 -9.86 5.39 22.18
CA SER A 719 -10.11 3.96 22.07
C SER A 719 -11.61 3.69 21.99
N TRP A 720 -11.99 2.74 21.15
CA TRP A 720 -13.38 2.33 21.00
C TRP A 720 -13.47 0.83 20.84
N ARG A 721 -14.68 0.33 20.76
CA ARG A 721 -14.95 -1.09 20.59
C ARG A 721 -15.72 -1.31 19.30
N LYS A 722 -15.22 -2.23 18.46
CA LYS A 722 -15.96 -2.70 17.29
C LYS A 722 -16.38 -4.15 17.55
N GLY A 723 -17.63 -4.35 17.98
CA GLY A 723 -18.07 -5.65 18.49
C GLY A 723 -17.25 -6.04 19.74
N GLU A 724 -16.52 -7.14 19.68
CA GLU A 724 -15.70 -7.65 20.77
C GLU A 724 -14.22 -7.21 20.73
N HIS A 725 -13.81 -6.50 19.68
CA HIS A 725 -12.39 -6.12 19.50
C HIS A 725 -12.10 -4.71 19.98
N PRO A 726 -11.17 -4.52 20.94
CA PRO A 726 -10.70 -3.20 21.31
C PRO A 726 -9.91 -2.58 20.15
N LYS A 727 -10.20 -1.35 19.82
CA LYS A 727 -9.53 -0.54 18.83
C LYS A 727 -8.91 0.67 19.47
N GLN A 728 -7.76 1.10 18.98
CA GLN A 728 -7.12 2.34 19.35
C GLN A 728 -6.89 3.15 18.09
N GLY A 729 -7.01 4.44 18.19
CA GLY A 729 -6.77 5.38 17.10
C GLY A 729 -6.24 6.69 17.65
N SER A 730 -5.77 7.48 16.74
CA SER A 730 -5.43 8.86 16.96
C SER A 730 -6.12 9.67 15.87
N PHE A 731 -6.77 10.76 16.24
CA PHE A 731 -7.33 11.66 15.25
C PHE A 731 -6.83 13.08 15.47
N ASN A 732 -6.86 13.84 14.40
CA ASN A 732 -6.50 15.22 14.33
C ASN A 732 -7.77 15.99 13.98
N PRO A 733 -8.29 16.88 14.86
CA PRO A 733 -9.50 17.64 14.55
C PRO A 733 -9.36 18.42 13.25
N ASP A 734 -10.45 18.55 12.49
CA ASP A 734 -10.41 19.12 11.14
C ASP A 734 -10.04 20.60 11.12
N PHE A 735 -10.57 21.39 12.07
CA PHE A 735 -10.34 22.83 12.12
C PHE A 735 -10.10 23.37 13.53
N PHE A 736 -9.31 24.43 13.61
CA PHE A 736 -9.15 25.27 14.77
C PHE A 736 -9.48 26.72 14.40
N LEU A 737 -10.45 27.32 15.11
CA LEU A 737 -10.88 28.71 14.93
C LEU A 737 -10.51 29.51 16.15
N LYS A 738 -9.87 30.66 15.97
CA LYS A 738 -9.51 31.59 17.04
C LYS A 738 -10.55 32.72 17.13
N VAL A 739 -11.09 32.94 18.34
CA VAL A 739 -12.02 34.04 18.66
C VAL A 739 -11.55 34.66 19.99
N GLY A 740 -10.81 35.75 19.95
CA GLY A 740 -10.14 36.30 21.12
C GLY A 740 -9.19 35.29 21.79
N ASN A 741 -9.44 34.95 23.02
CA ASN A 741 -8.72 33.91 23.76
C ASN A 741 -9.36 32.53 23.66
N ASP A 742 -10.45 32.39 22.93
CA ASP A 742 -11.12 31.11 22.75
C ASP A 742 -10.61 30.42 21.46
N ILE A 743 -10.44 29.11 21.56
CA ILE A 743 -10.15 28.21 20.44
C ILE A 743 -11.33 27.27 20.26
N ILE A 744 -12.04 27.42 19.14
CA ILE A 744 -13.14 26.51 18.78
C ILE A 744 -12.53 25.41 17.92
N VAL A 745 -12.60 24.20 18.40
CA VAL A 745 -12.06 23.00 17.72
C VAL A 745 -13.20 22.26 17.07
N VAL A 746 -13.12 22.04 15.76
CA VAL A 746 -14.21 21.47 14.98
C VAL A 746 -13.76 20.17 14.33
N GLU A 747 -14.57 19.14 14.54
CA GLU A 747 -14.53 17.87 13.80
C GLU A 747 -15.78 17.76 12.94
N ILE A 748 -15.63 17.43 11.66
CA ILE A 748 -16.72 17.40 10.68
C ILE A 748 -17.03 15.97 10.26
N LYS A 749 -18.30 15.62 10.21
CA LYS A 749 -18.80 14.35 9.73
C LYS A 749 -20.00 14.53 8.79
N MET A 750 -20.36 13.49 8.05
CA MET A 750 -21.63 13.47 7.32
C MET A 750 -22.82 13.47 8.28
N ASP A 751 -23.95 13.94 7.78
CA ASP A 751 -25.21 13.80 8.50
C ASP A 751 -25.47 12.32 8.76
N ASN A 752 -25.89 11.99 9.99
CA ASN A 752 -26.20 10.62 10.45
C ASN A 752 -25.00 9.64 10.64
N ASP A 753 -23.75 10.10 10.62
CA ASP A 753 -22.59 9.24 10.93
C ASP A 753 -22.45 9.02 12.46
N VAL A 754 -23.37 8.22 13.01
CA VAL A 754 -23.48 7.92 14.44
C VAL A 754 -22.82 6.57 14.74
N SER A 755 -21.51 6.47 14.59
CA SER A 755 -20.74 5.25 14.86
C SER A 755 -20.18 5.21 16.28
N ASP A 756 -19.89 4.01 16.81
CA ASP A 756 -19.20 3.84 18.10
C ASP A 756 -17.82 4.51 18.11
N GLU A 757 -17.18 4.58 16.98
CA GLU A 757 -15.92 5.30 16.79
C GLU A 757 -16.10 6.81 16.99
N ASN A 758 -17.12 7.41 16.37
CA ASN A 758 -17.42 8.83 16.51
C ASN A 758 -17.89 9.18 17.93
N ARG A 759 -18.65 8.28 18.58
CA ARG A 759 -18.96 8.40 20.03
C ARG A 759 -17.68 8.47 20.89
N ALA A 760 -16.72 7.60 20.59
CA ALA A 760 -15.45 7.59 21.28
C ALA A 760 -14.64 8.86 20.98
N LYS A 761 -14.52 9.28 19.73
CA LYS A 761 -13.83 10.54 19.36
C LYS A 761 -14.40 11.73 20.10
N LEU A 762 -15.73 11.88 20.12
CA LEU A 762 -16.39 12.97 20.82
C LEU A 762 -16.05 12.97 22.32
N ARG A 763 -16.19 11.81 22.99
CA ARG A 763 -15.90 11.68 24.42
C ARG A 763 -14.44 12.01 24.72
N TYR A 764 -13.50 11.40 24.04
CA TYR A 764 -12.07 11.62 24.28
C TYR A 764 -11.63 13.04 23.95
N ALA A 765 -12.19 13.66 22.90
CA ALA A 765 -11.91 15.06 22.58
C ALA A 765 -12.42 16.01 23.67
N LYS A 766 -13.64 15.81 24.18
CA LYS A 766 -14.17 16.60 25.30
C LYS A 766 -13.34 16.47 26.57
N GLU A 767 -12.92 15.24 26.90
CA GLU A 767 -12.04 14.98 28.05
C GLU A 767 -10.68 15.65 27.85
N HIS A 768 -10.10 15.56 26.62
CA HIS A 768 -8.83 16.16 26.27
C HIS A 768 -8.87 17.69 26.45
N PHE A 769 -9.82 18.37 25.82
CA PHE A 769 -9.89 19.83 25.89
C PHE A 769 -10.34 20.36 27.26
N ALA A 770 -11.15 19.61 27.99
CA ALA A 770 -11.43 19.93 29.39
C ALA A 770 -10.12 19.94 30.22
N ARG A 771 -9.24 18.97 29.99
CA ARG A 771 -7.96 18.87 30.67
C ARG A 771 -6.97 19.97 30.21
N VAL A 772 -6.91 20.28 28.92
CA VAL A 772 -6.14 21.42 28.41
C VAL A 772 -6.58 22.69 29.11
N ASN A 773 -7.89 22.93 29.25
CA ASN A 773 -8.46 24.10 29.92
C ASN A 773 -8.15 24.16 31.42
N GLN A 774 -7.86 23.02 32.08
CA GLN A 774 -7.47 22.97 33.50
C GLN A 774 -5.98 23.26 33.70
N LEU A 775 -5.12 22.79 32.73
CA LEU A 775 -3.67 22.84 32.88
C LEU A 775 -3.03 24.14 32.40
N GLN A 776 -3.75 24.96 31.65
CA GLN A 776 -3.31 26.28 31.18
C GLN A 776 -4.45 27.29 31.24
N GLN A 777 -4.12 28.59 31.32
CA GLN A 777 -5.09 29.69 31.54
C GLN A 777 -5.08 30.72 30.39
N GLU A 778 -4.21 30.58 29.39
CA GLU A 778 -4.03 31.56 28.33
C GLU A 778 -5.16 31.48 27.28
N GLN A 779 -5.67 30.27 27.03
CA GLN A 779 -6.70 30.01 26.03
C GLN A 779 -7.81 29.11 26.60
N LYS A 780 -9.00 29.21 26.04
CA LYS A 780 -10.15 28.34 26.36
C LYS A 780 -10.55 27.55 25.13
N TYR A 781 -10.58 26.24 25.24
CA TYR A 781 -10.92 25.32 24.15
C TYR A 781 -12.36 24.86 24.25
N TYR A 782 -13.07 24.88 23.10
CA TYR A 782 -14.45 24.42 22.95
C TYR A 782 -14.52 23.47 21.78
N PHE A 783 -14.65 22.18 22.04
CA PHE A 783 -14.77 21.17 21.00
C PHE A 783 -16.20 21.08 20.45
N LYS A 784 -16.35 21.04 19.14
CA LYS A 784 -17.64 20.95 18.43
C LYS A 784 -17.59 19.84 17.41
N PHE A 785 -18.59 18.98 17.44
CA PHE A 785 -18.77 17.92 16.44
C PHE A 785 -19.88 18.38 15.50
N LEU A 786 -19.58 18.65 14.23
CA LEU A 786 -20.49 19.27 13.29
C LEU A 786 -20.81 18.38 12.08
N SER A 787 -21.99 18.58 11.52
CA SER A 787 -22.34 18.07 10.19
C SER A 787 -22.99 19.18 9.35
N PRO A 788 -23.09 19.05 8.03
CA PRO A 788 -23.57 20.10 7.13
C PRO A 788 -24.92 20.70 7.52
N VAL A 789 -25.83 19.90 8.05
CA VAL A 789 -27.15 20.33 8.54
C VAL A 789 -27.06 21.35 9.67
N SER A 790 -25.99 21.35 10.45
CA SER A 790 -25.80 22.21 11.63
C SER A 790 -25.03 23.51 11.34
N TYR A 791 -24.51 23.70 10.13
CA TYR A 791 -23.63 24.85 9.82
C TYR A 791 -24.33 26.21 10.02
N ASP A 792 -25.52 26.39 9.49
CA ASP A 792 -26.24 27.67 9.59
C ASP A 792 -26.46 28.07 11.07
N LEU A 793 -26.82 27.10 11.91
CA LEU A 793 -27.02 27.34 13.34
C LEU A 793 -25.69 27.60 14.06
N PHE A 794 -24.65 26.86 13.72
CA PHE A 794 -23.31 27.05 14.29
C PHE A 794 -22.75 28.44 13.96
N PHE A 795 -22.79 28.84 12.68
CA PHE A 795 -22.27 30.14 12.28
C PHE A 795 -23.12 31.31 12.81
N ARG A 796 -24.43 31.11 12.99
CA ARG A 796 -25.27 32.08 13.71
C ARG A 796 -24.81 32.21 15.17
N ALA A 797 -24.65 31.06 15.86
CA ALA A 797 -24.17 31.09 17.25
C ALA A 797 -22.77 31.72 17.38
N LEU A 798 -21.93 31.54 16.35
CA LEU A 798 -20.60 32.15 16.27
C LEU A 798 -20.70 33.68 16.19
N ARG A 799 -21.55 34.21 15.30
CA ARG A 799 -21.77 35.65 15.15
C ARG A 799 -22.40 36.27 16.39
N ASP A 800 -23.32 35.55 17.05
CA ASP A 800 -24.04 36.01 18.25
C ASP A 800 -23.20 35.82 19.55
N GLY A 801 -22.00 35.25 19.47
CA GLY A 801 -21.12 34.97 20.61
C GLY A 801 -21.63 33.86 21.54
N THR A 802 -22.62 33.08 21.10
CA THR A 802 -23.23 31.98 21.89
C THR A 802 -22.63 30.59 21.54
N TYR A 803 -21.60 30.53 20.74
CA TYR A 803 -20.95 29.29 20.28
C TYR A 803 -20.43 28.38 21.43
N ARG A 804 -20.16 28.94 22.60
CA ARG A 804 -19.68 28.19 23.76
C ARG A 804 -20.67 27.12 24.19
N ASP A 805 -21.94 27.44 24.21
CA ASP A 805 -23.04 26.56 24.64
C ASP A 805 -23.70 25.85 23.45
N PHE A 806 -23.29 26.16 22.23
CA PHE A 806 -23.83 25.54 21.03
C PHE A 806 -23.53 24.03 21.01
N LYS A 807 -24.53 23.25 20.64
CA LYS A 807 -24.47 21.80 20.47
C LYS A 807 -25.17 21.43 19.17
N SER A 808 -24.50 20.70 18.29
CA SER A 808 -25.12 20.24 17.04
C SER A 808 -26.03 19.03 17.29
N GLU A 809 -26.88 18.71 16.31
CA GLU A 809 -27.74 17.54 16.33
C GLU A 809 -26.96 16.24 16.39
N ILE A 810 -25.91 16.10 15.56
CA ILE A 810 -25.05 14.93 15.55
C ILE A 810 -24.30 14.79 16.89
N GLU A 811 -23.84 15.89 17.48
CA GLU A 811 -23.20 15.86 18.80
C GLU A 811 -24.17 15.39 19.91
N ALA A 812 -25.40 15.89 19.88
CA ALA A 812 -26.42 15.45 20.81
C ALA A 812 -26.74 13.96 20.70
N THR A 813 -26.88 13.46 19.46
CA THR A 813 -27.13 12.02 19.19
C THR A 813 -25.97 11.12 19.57
N LEU A 814 -24.73 11.58 19.41
CA LEU A 814 -23.56 10.80 19.82
C LEU A 814 -23.39 10.70 21.34
N GLU A 815 -23.98 11.62 22.11
CA GLU A 815 -23.96 11.59 23.56
C GLU A 815 -25.05 10.70 24.18
N GLU A 816 -26.16 10.46 23.46
CA GLU A 816 -27.15 9.47 23.82
C GLU A 816 -26.61 8.03 23.76
#